data_b10d5ad8b90e35d5d606461be7c2573b
#
_entry.id   b10d5ad8b90e35d5d606461be7c2573b
#
_cell.length_a   1.000
_cell.length_b   1.000
_cell.length_c   1.000
_cell.angle_alpha   90.00
_cell.angle_beta   90.00
_cell.angle_gamma   90.00
#
_symmetry.space_group_name_H-M   'P 1'
#
loop_
_entity.id
_entity.type
_entity.pdbx_description
1 polymer ?
#
loop_
_entity_poly.entity_id
_entity_poly.type
_entity_poly.pdbx_seq_one_letter_code
_entity_poly.pdbx_strand_id
1 'polypeptide(L)'
;LTYATLRSDDRGEKLSRVRQIVEWLGSDFDGVIIFDESHAMQNAGGGKGERGDVAASQQGRAGLRLQHALPNARVVYVSATGATTVHNLAYAQRLGLWGGEDFPFATRAEFVEAIEDGGVAAMEVLARDLRSLGLYTARSLSYDGVEYELVEHPLTDEQRRIYNAYAGAFAIIHNHLDTAMQAANITGESGTLNAQAKSAARSAFESAKQRFFGHLLTSMKTPTLIRRIDQDLADGHAAVIQIVSTGEALMERRLAEIPIEEWNDIRVDITPREYVLDYLAHSFPVQLYEPFTDSEGNLSSRPVFRDGQPVESREAVARRNELIERLASLPPVPGALDQIVQRFGTDLVAEVTGRSRRVVRKGDRLVVENRAASANLAETAAFMDDLKRILVFSEAGGTGRSYHAELSARNRRLRVHYLLEPGWKADAAIQGLGRTNRTNQAQPPLFRPITTDVKAEKRFLSTIARRLDTLGAITRGQRQTGGQGLFRPEDNLESHYARDALRQLYMLLVRGKIEGCSIQMFEDATGLKLMDANGVKDELPPITTFLNRLLALTIDLQGVLFTAFEQLLNAKIEGAIASGVYDVGLETLRAESFVITDRRTIYTHPPTGAETRLLTITERRRNRPVTLDEALDHLADPRSMLLVNERSGRGAVQIPAPSLMLDDGEIERRVRLIRPMEHHHASLKMMDESHWQAAEREAFATAWAREVTEVPEFADSTIHIVAGLLLPIWKRLPNESTRVYRLQTDTGERIIGRRVSPAWAANASVTGTIALTPDAAFTALMEGRTVLDLAEGLQLHRARVMSAHRIELSGFTDTMRDRLRAYGLFSEIISWKLRMFVPTDATGAGVLAKVLGHYPALRISEREAA
;
A
#
# COMPACT_ATOMS: atom_id res chain seq x y z
N LEU A 1 -3.86 -17.40 -23.97
CA LEU A 1 -2.50 -16.89 -24.04
C LEU A 1 -2.05 -16.44 -22.67
N THR A 2 -0.77 -16.70 -22.27
CA THR A 2 -0.24 -16.19 -20.98
C THR A 2 0.39 -14.81 -21.14
N TYR A 3 0.43 -14.03 -20.08
CA TYR A 3 1.14 -12.73 -20.08
C TYR A 3 2.64 -12.88 -20.37
N ALA A 4 3.25 -13.99 -19.93
CA ALA A 4 4.65 -14.28 -20.24
C ALA A 4 4.88 -14.46 -21.74
N THR A 5 3.93 -15.03 -22.46
CA THR A 5 3.96 -15.16 -23.92
C THR A 5 3.64 -13.82 -24.60
N LEU A 6 2.65 -13.07 -24.07
CA LEU A 6 2.23 -11.79 -24.63
C LEU A 6 3.37 -10.75 -24.64
N ARG A 7 4.25 -10.77 -23.64
CA ARG A 7 5.36 -9.81 -23.49
C ARG A 7 6.52 -9.99 -24.49
N SER A 8 6.47 -11.04 -25.35
CA SER A 8 7.55 -11.26 -26.31
C SER A 8 7.65 -10.10 -27.30
N ASP A 9 8.85 -9.55 -27.44
CA ASP A 9 9.15 -8.46 -28.37
C ASP A 9 9.62 -9.02 -29.73
N ASP A 10 9.62 -8.15 -30.76
CA ASP A 10 10.16 -8.45 -32.08
C ASP A 10 11.66 -8.84 -31.95
N ARG A 11 12.07 -9.91 -32.60
CA ARG A 11 13.46 -10.37 -32.65
C ARG A 11 13.80 -10.83 -34.06
N GLY A 12 14.49 -9.99 -34.82
CA GLY A 12 14.81 -10.26 -36.21
C GLY A 12 13.52 -10.45 -37.04
N GLU A 13 13.36 -11.58 -37.69
CA GLU A 13 12.18 -11.91 -38.47
C GLU A 13 10.96 -12.36 -37.63
N LYS A 14 11.14 -12.60 -36.31
CA LYS A 14 10.05 -13.02 -35.43
C LYS A 14 9.27 -11.80 -34.94
N LEU A 15 8.02 -11.73 -35.37
CA LEU A 15 7.08 -10.72 -34.90
C LEU A 15 6.71 -10.90 -33.40
N SER A 16 6.53 -9.80 -32.69
CA SER A 16 6.01 -9.83 -31.31
C SER A 16 4.64 -10.49 -31.25
N ARG A 17 4.30 -11.09 -30.13
CA ARG A 17 3.00 -11.74 -29.99
C ARG A 17 1.85 -10.75 -30.13
N VAL A 18 2.00 -9.53 -29.64
CA VAL A 18 1.01 -8.47 -29.80
C VAL A 18 0.76 -8.21 -31.30
N ARG A 19 1.80 -8.08 -32.08
CA ARG A 19 1.69 -7.83 -33.52
C ARG A 19 1.00 -8.97 -34.26
N GLN A 20 1.35 -10.23 -33.95
CA GLN A 20 0.69 -11.41 -34.52
C GLN A 20 -0.81 -11.44 -34.23
N ILE A 21 -1.23 -11.03 -33.01
CA ILE A 21 -2.65 -10.97 -32.64
C ILE A 21 -3.37 -9.87 -33.43
N VAL A 22 -2.76 -8.68 -33.53
CA VAL A 22 -3.33 -7.55 -34.27
C VAL A 22 -3.45 -7.86 -35.77
N GLU A 23 -2.44 -8.49 -36.35
CA GLU A 23 -2.48 -8.95 -37.76
C GLU A 23 -3.57 -9.99 -37.99
N TRP A 24 -3.76 -10.92 -37.02
CA TRP A 24 -4.79 -11.96 -37.13
C TRP A 24 -6.20 -11.42 -36.96
N LEU A 25 -6.42 -10.49 -36.02
CA LEU A 25 -7.75 -9.91 -35.76
C LEU A 25 -8.14 -8.80 -36.72
N GLY A 26 -7.17 -8.08 -37.28
CA GLY A 26 -7.35 -6.85 -38.04
C GLY A 26 -7.47 -5.60 -37.15
N SER A 27 -7.08 -4.44 -37.69
CA SER A 27 -7.09 -3.17 -36.95
C SER A 27 -8.48 -2.70 -36.56
N ASP A 28 -9.50 -3.11 -37.28
CA ASP A 28 -10.90 -2.71 -37.10
C ASP A 28 -11.67 -3.64 -36.15
N PHE A 29 -10.94 -4.58 -35.48
CA PHE A 29 -11.56 -5.53 -34.57
C PHE A 29 -12.37 -4.84 -33.49
N ASP A 30 -13.69 -5.12 -33.45
CA ASP A 30 -14.68 -4.57 -32.50
C ASP A 30 -15.18 -5.60 -31.46
N GLY A 31 -14.56 -6.77 -31.44
CA GLY A 31 -14.87 -7.84 -30.50
C GLY A 31 -14.47 -7.56 -29.07
N VAL A 32 -14.36 -8.62 -28.27
CA VAL A 32 -14.05 -8.52 -26.83
C VAL A 32 -12.65 -9.08 -26.54
N ILE A 33 -11.87 -8.32 -25.80
CA ILE A 33 -10.58 -8.76 -25.21
C ILE A 33 -10.79 -8.96 -23.71
N ILE A 34 -10.56 -10.15 -23.21
CA ILE A 34 -10.68 -10.49 -21.80
C ILE A 34 -9.27 -10.68 -21.23
N PHE A 35 -8.89 -9.80 -20.29
CA PHE A 35 -7.66 -9.94 -19.52
C PHE A 35 -7.98 -10.63 -18.20
N ASP A 36 -7.87 -11.95 -18.17
CA ASP A 36 -7.96 -12.73 -16.95
C ASP A 36 -6.71 -12.56 -16.10
N GLU A 37 -6.85 -12.54 -14.76
CA GLU A 37 -5.77 -12.18 -13.82
C GLU A 37 -5.07 -10.86 -14.22
N SER A 38 -5.87 -9.85 -14.53
CA SER A 38 -5.38 -8.54 -15.03
C SER A 38 -4.37 -7.85 -14.13
N HIS A 39 -4.32 -8.22 -12.84
CA HIS A 39 -3.29 -7.76 -11.92
C HIS A 39 -1.85 -8.08 -12.38
N ALA A 40 -1.64 -9.02 -13.28
CA ALA A 40 -0.34 -9.25 -13.91
C ALA A 40 0.18 -8.03 -14.70
N MET A 41 -0.71 -7.08 -15.04
CA MET A 41 -0.38 -5.83 -15.73
C MET A 41 -0.24 -4.63 -14.79
N GLN A 42 -0.34 -4.80 -13.47
CA GLN A 42 -0.38 -3.70 -12.48
C GLN A 42 0.72 -2.65 -12.63
N ASN A 43 1.92 -3.05 -13.06
CA ASN A 43 3.02 -2.11 -13.26
C ASN A 43 3.14 -1.65 -14.74
N ALA A 44 2.02 -1.40 -15.40
CA ALA A 44 2.01 -0.99 -16.81
C ALA A 44 2.54 0.44 -17.02
N GLY A 45 2.41 1.30 -16.03
CA GLY A 45 2.78 2.70 -16.14
C GLY A 45 4.19 3.05 -15.66
N GLY A 46 4.89 2.13 -14.98
CA GLY A 46 6.06 2.51 -14.22
C GLY A 46 5.70 3.50 -13.10
N GLY A 47 6.66 4.16 -12.55
CA GLY A 47 6.44 5.20 -11.53
C GLY A 47 7.69 5.49 -10.71
N LYS A 48 7.59 6.41 -9.79
CA LYS A 48 8.61 6.63 -8.76
C LYS A 48 8.41 5.60 -7.65
N GLY A 49 9.38 4.70 -7.51
CA GLY A 49 9.44 3.82 -6.34
C GLY A 49 10.32 4.44 -5.25
N GLU A 50 10.29 3.88 -4.06
CA GLU A 50 11.14 4.31 -2.93
C GLU A 50 12.66 4.20 -3.20
N ARG A 51 13.05 3.52 -4.28
CA ARG A 51 14.45 3.32 -4.71
C ARG A 51 14.76 4.00 -6.04
N GLY A 52 13.98 4.99 -6.44
CA GLY A 52 14.08 5.66 -7.74
C GLY A 52 13.03 5.19 -8.75
N ASP A 53 13.20 5.56 -10.01
CA ASP A 53 12.22 5.26 -11.05
C ASP A 53 12.11 3.76 -11.31
N VAL A 54 10.89 3.25 -11.25
CA VAL A 54 10.55 1.86 -11.57
C VAL A 54 10.05 1.81 -13.02
N ALA A 55 10.79 1.09 -13.85
CA ALA A 55 10.37 0.88 -15.25
C ALA A 55 9.06 0.11 -15.33
N ALA A 56 8.22 0.47 -16.30
CA ALA A 56 7.00 -0.28 -16.60
C ALA A 56 7.30 -1.74 -16.94
N SER A 57 6.49 -2.66 -16.40
CA SER A 57 6.66 -4.09 -16.66
C SER A 57 6.46 -4.44 -18.14
N GLN A 58 7.23 -5.38 -18.67
CA GLN A 58 7.05 -5.84 -20.05
C GLN A 58 5.63 -6.40 -20.29
N GLN A 59 5.04 -7.06 -19.31
CA GLN A 59 3.68 -7.60 -19.37
C GLN A 59 2.64 -6.48 -19.44
N GLY A 60 2.76 -5.46 -18.58
CA GLY A 60 1.89 -4.30 -18.59
C GLY A 60 1.99 -3.51 -19.89
N ARG A 61 3.22 -3.28 -20.37
CA ARG A 61 3.46 -2.60 -21.65
C ARG A 61 2.85 -3.36 -22.84
N ALA A 62 2.98 -4.70 -22.87
CA ALA A 62 2.39 -5.52 -23.90
C ALA A 62 0.86 -5.47 -23.89
N GLY A 63 0.23 -5.52 -22.70
CA GLY A 63 -1.20 -5.36 -22.55
C GLY A 63 -1.71 -3.99 -23.02
N LEU A 64 -1.00 -2.91 -22.68
CA LEU A 64 -1.33 -1.56 -23.19
C LEU A 64 -1.16 -1.46 -24.70
N ARG A 65 -0.06 -1.98 -25.26
CA ARG A 65 0.15 -2.00 -26.72
C ARG A 65 -0.97 -2.72 -27.47
N LEU A 66 -1.47 -3.84 -26.93
CA LEU A 66 -2.59 -4.56 -27.53
C LEU A 66 -3.87 -3.73 -27.49
N GLN A 67 -4.16 -3.08 -26.35
CA GLN A 67 -5.33 -2.21 -26.21
C GLN A 67 -5.28 -1.00 -27.16
N HIS A 68 -4.11 -0.39 -27.33
CA HIS A 68 -3.92 0.74 -28.24
C HIS A 68 -4.02 0.34 -29.70
N ALA A 69 -3.51 -0.83 -30.06
CA ALA A 69 -3.54 -1.33 -31.44
C ALA A 69 -4.93 -1.76 -31.91
N LEU A 70 -5.85 -2.06 -30.96
CA LEU A 70 -7.23 -2.48 -31.24
C LEU A 70 -8.21 -1.52 -30.54
N PRO A 71 -8.33 -0.27 -31.00
CA PRO A 71 -9.09 0.79 -30.33
C PRO A 71 -10.59 0.51 -30.24
N ASN A 72 -11.16 -0.23 -31.18
CA ASN A 72 -12.59 -0.54 -31.25
C ASN A 72 -12.98 -1.74 -30.38
N ALA A 73 -11.98 -2.54 -29.91
CA ALA A 73 -12.25 -3.70 -29.07
C ALA A 73 -12.82 -3.29 -27.70
N ARG A 74 -13.81 -4.04 -27.23
CA ARG A 74 -14.29 -3.95 -25.85
C ARG A 74 -13.34 -4.71 -24.93
N VAL A 75 -12.97 -4.10 -23.82
CA VAL A 75 -12.00 -4.69 -22.89
C VAL A 75 -12.65 -5.02 -21.56
N VAL A 76 -12.48 -6.27 -21.13
CA VAL A 76 -12.92 -6.76 -19.82
C VAL A 76 -11.69 -7.13 -19.00
N TYR A 77 -11.56 -6.54 -17.83
CA TYR A 77 -10.52 -6.89 -16.86
C TYR A 77 -11.11 -7.77 -15.78
N VAL A 78 -10.49 -8.94 -15.57
CA VAL A 78 -10.90 -9.89 -14.53
C VAL A 78 -9.73 -10.08 -13.57
N SER A 79 -9.96 -9.94 -12.29
CA SER A 79 -8.94 -10.18 -11.26
C SER A 79 -9.57 -10.51 -9.92
N ALA A 80 -8.99 -11.48 -9.21
CA ALA A 80 -9.38 -11.79 -7.83
C ALA A 80 -8.85 -10.74 -6.83
N THR A 81 -7.76 -10.07 -7.16
CA THR A 81 -7.01 -9.15 -6.30
C THR A 81 -6.99 -7.75 -6.90
N GLY A 82 -7.98 -7.17 -7.34
CA GLY A 82 -8.10 -5.81 -7.88
C GLY A 82 -6.80 -4.95 -7.88
N ALA A 83 -6.90 -3.67 -7.75
CA ALA A 83 -5.73 -2.80 -7.55
C ALA A 83 -5.37 -2.70 -6.07
N THR A 84 -4.11 -2.85 -5.73
CA THR A 84 -3.60 -2.70 -4.35
C THR A 84 -3.20 -1.26 -4.02
N THR A 85 -2.92 -0.49 -5.05
CA THR A 85 -2.71 0.97 -5.01
C THR A 85 -3.33 1.55 -6.26
N VAL A 86 -3.60 2.85 -6.27
CA VAL A 86 -4.14 3.52 -7.46
C VAL A 86 -3.18 3.42 -8.66
N HIS A 87 -1.87 3.41 -8.43
CA HIS A 87 -0.86 3.19 -9.48
C HIS A 87 -1.08 1.88 -10.25
N ASN A 88 -1.61 0.87 -9.58
CA ASN A 88 -1.85 -0.44 -10.16
C ASN A 88 -2.99 -0.45 -11.18
N LEU A 89 -3.79 0.61 -11.26
CA LEU A 89 -4.83 0.78 -12.27
C LEU A 89 -4.30 1.32 -13.62
N ALA A 90 -2.99 1.54 -13.76
CA ALA A 90 -2.37 2.10 -14.96
C ALA A 90 -2.69 1.34 -16.26
N TYR A 91 -3.02 0.06 -16.18
CA TYR A 91 -3.43 -0.75 -17.33
C TYR A 91 -4.91 -0.56 -17.73
N ALA A 92 -5.73 -0.01 -16.85
CA ALA A 92 -7.18 0.03 -16.99
C ALA A 92 -7.69 1.30 -17.73
N GLN A 93 -6.94 1.75 -18.72
CA GLN A 93 -7.28 2.96 -19.50
C GLN A 93 -8.68 2.89 -20.12
N ARG A 94 -9.16 1.69 -20.48
CA ARG A 94 -10.48 1.49 -21.11
C ARG A 94 -11.66 1.70 -20.16
N LEU A 95 -11.41 1.88 -18.85
CA LEU A 95 -12.44 2.31 -17.91
C LEU A 95 -12.72 3.82 -17.99
N GLY A 96 -11.93 4.58 -18.78
CA GLY A 96 -12.11 6.02 -18.94
C GLY A 96 -11.73 6.85 -17.70
N LEU A 97 -10.92 6.31 -16.77
CA LEU A 97 -10.55 6.96 -15.51
C LEU A 97 -9.80 8.30 -15.71
N TRP A 98 -9.18 8.48 -16.85
CA TRP A 98 -8.50 9.70 -17.29
C TRP A 98 -8.55 9.85 -18.80
N GLY A 99 -8.45 11.08 -19.26
CA GLY A 99 -8.44 11.41 -20.70
C GLY A 99 -9.79 11.22 -21.40
N GLY A 100 -10.86 10.95 -20.65
CA GLY A 100 -12.25 10.83 -21.11
C GLY A 100 -13.10 12.02 -20.65
N GLU A 101 -14.38 11.95 -20.96
CA GLU A 101 -15.37 13.00 -20.64
C GLU A 101 -16.04 12.79 -19.27
N ASP A 102 -16.00 11.54 -18.74
CA ASP A 102 -16.75 11.16 -17.54
C ASP A 102 -16.05 11.59 -16.24
N PHE A 103 -14.71 11.76 -16.27
CA PHE A 103 -13.92 12.10 -15.09
C PHE A 103 -13.01 13.31 -15.32
N PRO A 104 -12.78 14.15 -14.30
CA PRO A 104 -12.08 15.42 -14.42
C PRO A 104 -10.54 15.30 -14.52
N PHE A 105 -10.01 14.13 -14.83
CA PHE A 105 -8.57 13.86 -14.87
C PHE A 105 -8.10 13.78 -16.33
N ALA A 106 -7.26 14.71 -16.74
CA ALA A 106 -6.74 14.72 -18.10
C ALA A 106 -5.68 13.64 -18.34
N THR A 107 -4.91 13.33 -17.32
CA THR A 107 -3.82 12.36 -17.38
C THR A 107 -3.89 11.33 -16.25
N ARG A 108 -3.23 10.20 -16.48
CA ARG A 108 -3.06 9.18 -15.43
C ARG A 108 -2.36 9.73 -14.18
N ALA A 109 -1.33 10.56 -14.36
CA ALA A 109 -0.57 11.11 -13.23
C ALA A 109 -1.49 11.94 -12.34
N GLU A 110 -2.31 12.79 -12.94
CA GLU A 110 -3.27 13.62 -12.22
C GLU A 110 -4.34 12.78 -11.48
N PHE A 111 -4.84 11.72 -12.13
CA PHE A 111 -5.76 10.78 -11.48
C PHE A 111 -5.12 10.10 -10.27
N VAL A 112 -3.89 9.59 -10.43
CA VAL A 112 -3.16 8.92 -9.36
C VAL A 112 -2.93 9.85 -8.19
N GLU A 113 -2.41 11.06 -8.43
CA GLU A 113 -2.17 12.06 -7.42
C GLU A 113 -3.45 12.42 -6.65
N ALA A 114 -4.53 12.71 -7.34
CA ALA A 114 -5.80 13.08 -6.71
C ALA A 114 -6.40 11.97 -5.84
N ILE A 115 -6.24 10.70 -6.21
CA ILE A 115 -6.74 9.57 -5.41
C ILE A 115 -5.78 9.26 -4.25
N GLU A 116 -4.47 9.41 -4.43
CA GLU A 116 -3.49 9.24 -3.35
C GLU A 116 -3.64 10.28 -2.26
N ASP A 117 -3.83 11.53 -2.62
CA ASP A 117 -4.10 12.62 -1.69
C ASP A 117 -5.38 12.40 -0.87
N GLY A 118 -6.38 11.75 -1.49
CA GLY A 118 -7.62 11.36 -0.83
C GLY A 118 -7.55 10.06 -0.02
N GLY A 119 -6.42 9.36 -0.05
CA GLY A 119 -6.15 8.16 0.74
C GLY A 119 -7.11 6.99 0.50
N VAL A 120 -7.32 6.19 1.54
CA VAL A 120 -8.22 5.01 1.48
C VAL A 120 -9.65 5.41 1.17
N ALA A 121 -10.11 6.55 1.69
CA ALA A 121 -11.46 7.05 1.45
C ALA A 121 -11.73 7.32 -0.04
N ALA A 122 -10.76 7.88 -0.76
CA ALA A 122 -10.86 8.11 -2.21
C ALA A 122 -10.92 6.80 -3.00
N MET A 123 -10.20 5.76 -2.57
CA MET A 123 -10.27 4.43 -3.17
C MET A 123 -11.66 3.78 -2.98
N GLU A 124 -12.28 3.96 -1.82
CA GLU A 124 -13.64 3.48 -1.56
C GLU A 124 -14.67 4.20 -2.42
N VAL A 125 -14.53 5.52 -2.57
CA VAL A 125 -15.36 6.32 -3.47
C VAL A 125 -15.19 5.88 -4.92
N LEU A 126 -13.96 5.69 -5.38
CA LEU A 126 -13.65 5.20 -6.71
C LEU A 126 -14.40 3.89 -7.02
N ALA A 127 -14.27 2.91 -6.13
CA ALA A 127 -14.94 1.61 -6.31
C ALA A 127 -16.46 1.73 -6.36
N ARG A 128 -17.03 2.57 -5.50
CA ARG A 128 -18.46 2.81 -5.46
C ARG A 128 -18.98 3.52 -6.73
N ASP A 129 -18.28 4.55 -7.15
CA ASP A 129 -18.66 5.35 -8.30
C ASP A 129 -18.55 4.53 -9.60
N LEU A 130 -17.49 3.73 -9.76
CA LEU A 130 -17.36 2.79 -10.87
C LEU A 130 -18.49 1.76 -10.90
N ARG A 131 -18.97 1.30 -9.73
CA ARG A 131 -20.15 0.43 -9.65
C ARG A 131 -21.42 1.16 -10.09
N SER A 132 -21.63 2.38 -9.63
CA SER A 132 -22.79 3.19 -9.99
C SER A 132 -22.84 3.50 -11.48
N LEU A 133 -21.68 3.58 -12.12
CA LEU A 133 -21.53 3.78 -13.56
C LEU A 133 -21.61 2.47 -14.38
N GLY A 134 -21.71 1.31 -13.71
CA GLY A 134 -21.71 0.01 -14.39
C GLY A 134 -20.34 -0.42 -14.95
N LEU A 135 -19.26 0.29 -14.60
CA LEU A 135 -17.88 0.02 -15.06
C LEU A 135 -17.15 -1.00 -14.21
N TYR A 136 -17.67 -1.31 -13.03
CA TYR A 136 -17.07 -2.23 -12.09
C TYR A 136 -18.11 -3.10 -11.42
N THR A 137 -17.82 -4.39 -11.34
CA THR A 137 -18.59 -5.32 -10.52
C THR A 137 -17.63 -6.11 -9.65
N ALA A 138 -17.96 -6.26 -8.39
CA ALA A 138 -17.20 -7.08 -7.46
C ALA A 138 -18.12 -8.06 -6.76
N ARG A 139 -17.72 -9.32 -6.78
CA ARG A 139 -18.28 -10.37 -5.93
C ARG A 139 -17.28 -10.63 -4.83
N SER A 140 -17.59 -10.19 -3.63
CA SER A 140 -16.77 -10.51 -2.46
C SER A 140 -17.18 -11.85 -1.89
N LEU A 141 -16.18 -12.67 -1.55
CA LEU A 141 -16.41 -13.82 -0.67
C LEU A 141 -16.83 -13.30 0.70
N SER A 142 -17.85 -13.90 1.30
CA SER A 142 -18.15 -13.64 2.70
C SER A 142 -17.08 -14.29 3.57
N TYR A 143 -16.62 -13.54 4.55
CA TYR A 143 -15.79 -14.05 5.65
C TYR A 143 -16.61 -14.22 6.92
N ASP A 144 -17.96 -14.23 6.80
CA ASP A 144 -18.84 -14.46 7.93
C ASP A 144 -18.61 -15.87 8.49
N GLY A 145 -18.40 -15.94 9.80
CA GLY A 145 -18.09 -17.18 10.49
C GLY A 145 -16.65 -17.69 10.31
N VAL A 146 -15.79 -16.99 9.58
CA VAL A 146 -14.35 -17.29 9.55
C VAL A 146 -13.70 -16.82 10.85
N GLU A 147 -13.03 -17.73 11.52
CA GLU A 147 -12.28 -17.45 12.73
C GLU A 147 -10.80 -17.29 12.43
N TYR A 148 -10.11 -16.49 13.27
CA TYR A 148 -8.68 -16.21 13.16
C TYR A 148 -8.01 -16.43 14.51
N GLU A 149 -6.94 -17.19 14.51
CA GLU A 149 -6.11 -17.44 15.69
C GLU A 149 -4.63 -17.20 15.34
N LEU A 150 -4.02 -16.16 15.90
CA LEU A 150 -2.58 -15.93 15.77
C LEU A 150 -1.84 -16.90 16.72
N VAL A 151 -0.96 -17.72 16.15
CA VAL A 151 -0.08 -18.63 16.91
C VAL A 151 1.33 -18.07 16.93
N GLU A 152 1.85 -17.78 18.12
CA GLU A 152 3.23 -17.35 18.31
C GLU A 152 4.10 -18.53 18.76
N HIS A 153 5.26 -18.66 18.13
CA HIS A 153 6.32 -19.56 18.50
C HIS A 153 7.44 -18.79 19.22
N PRO A 154 7.59 -18.93 20.54
CA PRO A 154 8.74 -18.36 21.23
C PRO A 154 9.99 -19.14 20.84
N LEU A 155 11.04 -18.44 20.38
CA LEU A 155 12.31 -19.08 20.06
C LEU A 155 12.96 -19.66 21.32
N THR A 156 13.49 -20.87 21.20
CA THR A 156 14.34 -21.46 22.23
C THR A 156 15.70 -20.73 22.31
N ASP A 157 16.42 -20.90 23.42
CA ASP A 157 17.76 -20.32 23.57
C ASP A 157 18.73 -20.79 22.50
N GLU A 158 18.60 -22.04 22.05
CA GLU A 158 19.38 -22.58 20.94
C GLU A 158 19.01 -21.92 19.63
N GLN A 159 17.73 -21.76 19.33
CA GLN A 159 17.27 -21.06 18.13
C GLN A 159 17.73 -19.60 18.13
N ARG A 160 17.68 -18.91 19.27
CA ARG A 160 18.23 -17.54 19.42
C ARG A 160 19.72 -17.49 19.14
N ARG A 161 20.49 -18.45 19.66
CA ARG A 161 21.95 -18.54 19.38
C ARG A 161 22.22 -18.77 17.90
N ILE A 162 21.48 -19.67 17.26
CA ILE A 162 21.60 -19.94 15.82
C ILE A 162 21.26 -18.69 15.02
N TYR A 163 20.14 -18.04 15.32
CA TYR A 163 19.74 -16.81 14.65
C TYR A 163 20.81 -15.71 14.74
N ASN A 164 21.30 -15.46 15.95
CA ASN A 164 22.32 -14.46 16.20
C ASN A 164 23.65 -14.78 15.51
N ALA A 165 24.02 -16.06 15.42
CA ALA A 165 25.22 -16.50 14.69
C ALA A 165 25.11 -16.19 13.19
N TYR A 166 23.94 -16.44 12.58
CA TYR A 166 23.68 -16.05 11.19
C TYR A 166 23.61 -14.53 11.02
N ALA A 167 23.00 -13.79 11.93
CA ALA A 167 22.99 -12.32 11.90
C ALA A 167 24.43 -11.77 11.89
N GLY A 168 25.30 -12.29 12.76
CA GLY A 168 26.73 -11.95 12.77
C GLY A 168 27.45 -12.29 11.47
N ALA A 169 27.14 -13.45 10.87
CA ALA A 169 27.69 -13.85 9.58
C ALA A 169 27.27 -12.89 8.45
N PHE A 170 25.99 -12.48 8.40
CA PHE A 170 25.52 -11.51 7.44
C PHE A 170 26.13 -10.11 7.60
N ALA A 171 26.40 -9.68 8.83
CA ALA A 171 27.15 -8.43 9.07
C ALA A 171 28.55 -8.51 8.47
N ILE A 172 29.22 -9.65 8.61
CA ILE A 172 30.55 -9.88 8.02
C ILE A 172 30.48 -9.91 6.49
N ILE A 173 29.47 -10.61 5.91
CA ILE A 173 29.26 -10.61 4.45
C ILE A 173 29.05 -9.18 3.94
N HIS A 174 28.28 -8.35 4.66
CA HIS A 174 28.07 -6.97 4.28
C HIS A 174 29.35 -6.16 4.20
N ASN A 175 30.22 -6.28 5.20
CA ASN A 175 31.53 -5.61 5.24
C ASN A 175 32.45 -6.12 4.12
N HIS A 176 32.47 -7.42 3.87
CA HIS A 176 33.24 -8.02 2.77
C HIS A 176 32.70 -7.66 1.38
N LEU A 177 31.39 -7.42 1.26
CA LEU A 177 30.76 -6.98 0.03
C LEU A 177 31.30 -5.63 -0.42
N ASP A 178 31.41 -4.66 0.48
CA ASP A 178 31.94 -3.34 0.16
C ASP A 178 33.43 -3.41 -0.23
N THR A 179 34.22 -4.20 0.48
CA THR A 179 35.63 -4.43 0.13
C THR A 179 35.78 -5.19 -1.21
N ALA A 180 34.91 -6.18 -1.48
CA ALA A 180 34.94 -6.91 -2.74
C ALA A 180 34.56 -6.01 -3.94
N MET A 181 33.58 -5.12 -3.78
CA MET A 181 33.24 -4.14 -4.81
C MET A 181 34.38 -3.16 -5.09
N GLN A 182 35.16 -2.82 -4.07
CA GLN A 182 36.36 -1.99 -4.23
C GLN A 182 37.47 -2.77 -4.95
N ALA A 183 37.74 -3.99 -4.54
CA ALA A 183 38.76 -4.87 -5.17
C ALA A 183 38.40 -5.25 -6.64
N ALA A 184 37.09 -5.17 -6.97
CA ALA A 184 36.60 -5.40 -8.32
C ALA A 184 36.50 -4.10 -9.16
N ASN A 185 36.90 -2.94 -8.64
CA ASN A 185 36.75 -1.61 -9.26
C ASN A 185 35.30 -1.23 -9.63
N ILE A 186 34.32 -1.72 -8.88
CA ILE A 186 32.93 -1.27 -8.92
C ILE A 186 32.79 0.04 -8.16
N THR A 187 33.53 0.16 -7.04
CA THR A 187 33.70 1.39 -6.25
C THR A 187 35.18 1.74 -6.17
N GLY A 188 35.55 3.01 -6.02
CA GLY A 188 36.90 3.49 -5.85
C GLY A 188 37.01 4.37 -4.58
N GLU A 189 38.21 4.88 -4.31
CA GLU A 189 38.47 5.77 -3.16
C GLU A 189 37.61 7.04 -3.19
N SER A 190 37.33 7.57 -4.38
CA SER A 190 36.56 8.80 -4.58
C SER A 190 35.06 8.57 -4.78
N GLY A 191 34.57 7.32 -4.75
CA GLY A 191 33.14 7.03 -4.89
C GLY A 191 32.80 5.85 -5.78
N THR A 192 31.61 5.90 -6.38
CA THR A 192 31.08 4.82 -7.22
C THR A 192 31.59 4.96 -8.65
N LEU A 193 32.25 3.92 -9.18
CA LEU A 193 32.74 3.84 -10.56
C LEU A 193 31.70 3.23 -11.50
N ASN A 194 30.93 2.23 -11.01
CA ASN A 194 29.87 1.61 -11.78
C ASN A 194 28.60 1.49 -10.93
N ALA A 195 27.66 2.44 -11.12
CA ALA A 195 26.42 2.52 -10.35
C ALA A 195 25.51 1.29 -10.58
N GLN A 196 25.45 0.77 -11.80
CA GLN A 196 24.63 -0.39 -12.14
C GLN A 196 25.15 -1.65 -11.46
N ALA A 197 26.45 -1.93 -11.53
CA ALA A 197 27.07 -3.09 -10.89
C ALA A 197 26.95 -3.03 -9.37
N LYS A 198 27.16 -1.85 -8.76
CA LYS A 198 26.97 -1.62 -7.32
C LYS A 198 25.52 -1.88 -6.88
N SER A 199 24.56 -1.32 -7.63
CA SER A 199 23.13 -1.52 -7.36
C SER A 199 22.74 -3.00 -7.48
N ALA A 200 23.22 -3.69 -8.52
CA ALA A 200 22.97 -5.12 -8.73
C ALA A 200 23.54 -5.98 -7.60
N ALA A 201 24.80 -5.74 -7.20
CA ALA A 201 25.44 -6.48 -6.11
C ALA A 201 24.72 -6.31 -4.78
N ARG A 202 24.35 -5.06 -4.42
CA ARG A 202 23.60 -4.78 -3.20
C ARG A 202 22.19 -5.35 -3.23
N SER A 203 21.51 -5.26 -4.36
CA SER A 203 20.16 -5.82 -4.52
C SER A 203 20.17 -7.35 -4.41
N ALA A 204 21.16 -8.03 -5.02
CA ALA A 204 21.32 -9.47 -4.90
C ALA A 204 21.57 -9.90 -3.44
N PHE A 205 22.45 -9.19 -2.73
CA PHE A 205 22.72 -9.43 -1.32
C PHE A 205 21.47 -9.27 -0.45
N GLU A 206 20.75 -8.16 -0.59
CA GLU A 206 19.52 -7.90 0.18
C GLU A 206 18.46 -8.95 -0.10
N SER A 207 18.31 -9.37 -1.36
CA SER A 207 17.34 -10.41 -1.74
C SER A 207 17.71 -11.78 -1.17
N ALA A 208 19.00 -12.13 -1.16
CA ALA A 208 19.48 -13.38 -0.55
C ALA A 208 19.27 -13.39 0.96
N LYS A 209 19.63 -12.30 1.63
CA LYS A 209 19.48 -12.10 3.06
C LYS A 209 18.02 -12.24 3.52
N GLN A 210 17.12 -11.55 2.85
CA GLN A 210 15.71 -11.59 3.16
C GLN A 210 15.12 -12.99 2.98
N ARG A 211 15.45 -13.67 1.88
CA ARG A 211 15.01 -15.06 1.65
C ARG A 211 15.52 -15.99 2.73
N PHE A 212 16.81 -15.86 3.06
CA PHE A 212 17.41 -16.69 4.09
C PHE A 212 16.69 -16.57 5.44
N PHE A 213 16.56 -15.33 5.99
CA PHE A 213 15.91 -15.14 7.28
C PHE A 213 14.42 -15.52 7.25
N GLY A 214 13.73 -15.29 6.14
CA GLY A 214 12.37 -15.78 5.95
C GLY A 214 12.27 -17.30 6.10
N HIS A 215 13.17 -18.04 5.43
CA HIS A 215 13.21 -19.51 5.54
C HIS A 215 13.68 -20.00 6.90
N LEU A 216 14.67 -19.32 7.50
CA LEU A 216 15.16 -19.65 8.83
C LEU A 216 14.03 -19.56 9.87
N LEU A 217 13.30 -18.44 9.89
CA LEU A 217 12.17 -18.25 10.79
C LEU A 217 11.03 -19.25 10.53
N THR A 218 10.73 -19.51 9.25
CA THR A 218 9.74 -20.52 8.86
C THR A 218 10.14 -21.91 9.37
N SER A 219 11.39 -22.29 9.25
CA SER A 219 11.92 -23.56 9.77
C SER A 219 11.89 -23.63 11.29
N MET A 220 12.23 -22.52 11.97
CA MET A 220 12.29 -22.48 13.45
C MET A 220 10.91 -22.62 14.10
N LYS A 221 9.85 -22.10 13.47
CA LYS A 221 8.47 -22.20 13.99
C LYS A 221 7.73 -23.48 13.60
N THR A 222 8.27 -24.28 12.69
CA THR A 222 7.67 -25.54 12.23
C THR A 222 7.39 -26.55 13.37
N PRO A 223 8.21 -26.70 14.41
CA PRO A 223 7.86 -27.57 15.54
C PRO A 223 6.55 -27.20 16.24
N THR A 224 6.23 -25.91 16.36
CA THR A 224 4.94 -25.47 16.91
C THR A 224 3.79 -25.78 15.95
N LEU A 225 3.99 -25.59 14.64
CA LEU A 225 3.02 -26.03 13.63
C LEU A 225 2.72 -27.52 13.76
N ILE A 226 3.76 -28.36 13.85
CA ILE A 226 3.60 -29.84 13.96
C ILE A 226 2.76 -30.21 15.18
N ARG A 227 3.03 -29.62 16.35
CA ARG A 227 2.24 -29.87 17.56
C ARG A 227 0.77 -29.46 17.40
N ARG A 228 0.52 -28.32 16.72
CA ARG A 228 -0.85 -27.86 16.45
C ARG A 228 -1.56 -28.75 15.45
N ILE A 229 -0.88 -29.25 14.42
CA ILE A 229 -1.45 -30.21 13.48
C ILE A 229 -1.81 -31.51 14.19
N ASP A 230 -0.94 -32.04 15.04
CA ASP A 230 -1.24 -33.26 15.83
C ASP A 230 -2.56 -33.09 16.62
N GLN A 231 -2.75 -31.93 17.26
CA GLN A 231 -4.00 -31.64 17.99
C GLN A 231 -5.20 -31.54 17.04
N ASP A 232 -5.09 -30.78 15.92
CA ASP A 232 -6.19 -30.65 14.95
C ASP A 232 -6.63 -32.00 14.37
N LEU A 233 -5.67 -32.87 14.10
CA LEU A 233 -5.97 -34.24 13.63
C LEU A 233 -6.71 -35.08 14.69
N ALA A 234 -6.34 -34.90 15.98
CA ALA A 234 -7.03 -35.54 17.08
C ALA A 234 -8.47 -35.00 17.24
N ASP A 235 -8.66 -33.70 17.03
CA ASP A 235 -9.96 -33.03 17.07
C ASP A 235 -10.82 -33.33 15.81
N GLY A 236 -10.32 -34.15 14.90
CA GLY A 236 -11.05 -34.54 13.69
C GLY A 236 -11.00 -33.54 12.55
N HIS A 237 -10.13 -32.53 12.59
CA HIS A 237 -9.98 -31.50 11.58
C HIS A 237 -9.03 -31.91 10.44
N ALA A 238 -8.95 -31.10 9.39
CA ALA A 238 -8.01 -31.25 8.30
C ALA A 238 -7.12 -29.99 8.22
N ALA A 239 -5.81 -30.18 8.21
CA ALA A 239 -4.83 -29.09 8.17
C ALA A 239 -4.47 -28.73 6.73
N VAL A 240 -4.46 -27.42 6.42
CA VAL A 240 -3.99 -26.89 5.15
C VAL A 240 -2.87 -25.91 5.44
N ILE A 241 -1.69 -26.13 4.89
CA ILE A 241 -0.49 -25.34 5.16
C ILE A 241 -0.09 -24.58 3.91
N GLN A 242 -0.03 -23.27 4.00
CA GLN A 242 0.43 -22.39 2.93
C GLN A 242 1.89 -22.04 3.15
N ILE A 243 2.71 -22.31 2.11
CA ILE A 243 4.12 -21.93 2.02
C ILE A 243 4.37 -21.17 0.71
N VAL A 244 5.45 -20.42 0.65
CA VAL A 244 5.89 -19.70 -0.57
C VAL A 244 6.97 -20.48 -1.28
N SER A 245 8.00 -20.89 -0.57
CA SER A 245 9.18 -21.54 -1.15
C SER A 245 9.23 -23.02 -0.81
N THR A 246 9.54 -23.80 -1.82
CA THR A 246 9.72 -25.26 -1.70
C THR A 246 11.17 -25.69 -1.60
N GLY A 247 12.12 -24.77 -1.82
CA GLY A 247 13.55 -25.07 -1.88
C GLY A 247 13.97 -25.86 -3.12
N GLU A 248 13.08 -26.04 -4.13
CA GLU A 248 13.32 -26.91 -5.30
C GLU A 248 14.63 -26.59 -6.02
N ALA A 249 14.87 -25.31 -6.36
CA ALA A 249 16.06 -24.92 -7.10
C ALA A 249 17.37 -25.24 -6.38
N LEU A 250 17.37 -25.15 -5.06
CA LEU A 250 18.52 -25.55 -4.24
C LEU A 250 18.69 -27.05 -4.20
N MET A 251 17.58 -27.75 -4.01
CA MET A 251 17.57 -29.20 -3.98
C MET A 251 18.09 -29.78 -5.31
N GLU A 252 17.61 -29.29 -6.45
CA GLU A 252 18.06 -29.72 -7.77
C GLU A 252 19.55 -29.50 -7.99
N ARG A 253 20.08 -28.33 -7.55
CA ARG A 253 21.52 -28.06 -7.65
C ARG A 253 22.36 -28.99 -6.79
N ARG A 254 21.93 -29.22 -5.55
CA ARG A 254 22.62 -30.14 -4.64
C ARG A 254 22.54 -31.58 -5.11
N LEU A 255 21.41 -32.02 -5.63
CA LEU A 255 21.26 -33.35 -6.19
C LEU A 255 22.12 -33.56 -7.47
N ALA A 256 22.34 -32.48 -8.23
CA ALA A 256 23.24 -32.55 -9.41
C ALA A 256 24.72 -32.78 -9.03
N GLU A 257 25.11 -32.46 -7.79
CA GLU A 257 26.47 -32.71 -7.27
C GLU A 257 26.62 -34.12 -6.67
N ILE A 258 25.52 -34.85 -6.45
CA ILE A 258 25.50 -36.18 -5.83
C ILE A 258 25.24 -37.23 -6.91
N PRO A 259 26.05 -38.30 -7.01
CA PRO A 259 25.82 -39.41 -7.90
C PRO A 259 24.44 -40.02 -7.67
N ILE A 260 23.75 -40.42 -8.77
CA ILE A 260 22.38 -40.96 -8.70
C ILE A 260 22.31 -42.24 -7.85
N GLU A 261 23.39 -42.98 -7.82
CA GLU A 261 23.52 -44.21 -7.01
C GLU A 261 23.40 -43.96 -5.50
N GLU A 262 23.78 -42.75 -5.05
CA GLU A 262 23.71 -42.35 -3.67
C GLU A 262 22.32 -41.78 -3.26
N TRP A 263 21.40 -41.61 -4.20
CA TRP A 263 20.06 -41.03 -3.91
C TRP A 263 19.18 -41.96 -3.05
N ASN A 264 19.54 -43.19 -2.86
CA ASN A 264 18.84 -44.16 -2.01
C ASN A 264 19.27 -44.10 -0.54
N ASP A 265 20.29 -43.30 -0.17
CA ASP A 265 20.77 -43.07 1.17
C ASP A 265 21.49 -41.72 1.25
N ILE A 266 20.76 -40.66 1.06
CA ILE A 266 21.31 -39.29 1.07
C ILE A 266 21.65 -38.88 2.47
N ARG A 267 22.87 -38.39 2.68
CA ARG A 267 23.35 -37.84 3.94
C ARG A 267 23.38 -36.33 3.98
N VAL A 268 22.72 -35.66 3.04
CA VAL A 268 22.73 -34.21 2.88
C VAL A 268 21.36 -33.63 3.23
N ASP A 269 21.33 -32.84 4.28
CA ASP A 269 20.19 -32.01 4.62
C ASP A 269 20.23 -30.72 3.76
N ILE A 270 19.15 -30.47 3.03
CA ILE A 270 18.96 -29.21 2.30
C ILE A 270 18.36 -28.20 3.28
N THR A 271 19.19 -27.28 3.71
CA THR A 271 18.86 -26.33 4.77
C THR A 271 18.81 -24.89 4.26
N PRO A 272 18.18 -23.95 4.96
CA PRO A 272 18.23 -22.53 4.60
C PRO A 272 19.65 -21.98 4.39
N ARG A 273 20.66 -22.53 5.03
CA ARG A 273 22.07 -22.17 4.86
C ARG A 273 22.52 -22.20 3.39
N GLU A 274 21.99 -23.14 2.61
CA GLU A 274 22.33 -23.30 1.18
C GLU A 274 21.96 -22.06 0.35
N TYR A 275 20.94 -21.29 0.74
CA TYR A 275 20.60 -20.03 0.06
C TYR A 275 21.72 -19.00 0.14
N VAL A 276 22.43 -18.95 1.25
CA VAL A 276 23.53 -18.00 1.44
C VAL A 276 24.76 -18.48 0.70
N LEU A 277 25.04 -19.79 0.75
CA LEU A 277 26.14 -20.40 0.02
C LEU A 277 25.96 -20.22 -1.50
N ASP A 278 24.72 -20.41 -2.00
CA ASP A 278 24.38 -20.19 -3.40
C ASP A 278 24.57 -18.71 -3.81
N TYR A 279 24.16 -17.77 -2.95
CA TYR A 279 24.41 -16.35 -3.19
C TYR A 279 25.91 -16.06 -3.32
N LEU A 280 26.73 -16.58 -2.40
CA LEU A 280 28.18 -16.37 -2.41
C LEU A 280 28.81 -17.00 -3.66
N ALA A 281 28.38 -18.19 -4.04
CA ALA A 281 28.92 -18.88 -5.19
C ALA A 281 28.62 -18.20 -6.55
N HIS A 282 27.38 -17.63 -6.69
CA HIS A 282 26.89 -17.22 -8.01
C HIS A 282 26.56 -15.71 -8.14
N SER A 283 26.40 -15.00 -7.02
CA SER A 283 25.91 -13.60 -7.03
C SER A 283 26.82 -12.63 -6.29
N PHE A 284 27.85 -13.12 -5.60
CA PHE A 284 28.85 -12.27 -4.95
C PHE A 284 29.70 -11.56 -6.01
N PRO A 285 29.98 -10.23 -5.87
CA PRO A 285 30.65 -9.46 -6.92
C PRO A 285 32.14 -9.78 -7.04
N VAL A 286 32.47 -10.76 -7.83
CA VAL A 286 33.88 -11.18 -8.11
C VAL A 286 34.39 -10.73 -9.49
N GLN A 287 33.50 -10.34 -10.41
CA GLN A 287 33.92 -9.88 -11.74
C GLN A 287 34.75 -8.60 -11.62
N LEU A 288 35.91 -8.58 -12.29
CA LEU A 288 36.81 -7.43 -12.36
C LEU A 288 36.29 -6.41 -13.37
N TYR A 289 36.40 -5.15 -13.01
CA TYR A 289 36.13 -3.99 -13.86
C TYR A 289 37.41 -3.19 -14.05
N GLU A 290 37.58 -2.56 -15.20
CA GLU A 290 38.69 -1.64 -15.46
C GLU A 290 38.15 -0.20 -15.41
N PRO A 291 38.80 0.70 -14.62
CA PRO A 291 38.45 2.10 -14.60
C PRO A 291 38.82 2.77 -15.94
N PHE A 292 37.97 3.72 -16.37
CA PHE A 292 38.22 4.59 -17.51
C PHE A 292 37.58 5.95 -17.31
N THR A 293 38.00 6.93 -18.05
CA THR A 293 37.38 8.25 -18.06
C THR A 293 36.45 8.36 -19.26
N ASP A 294 35.18 8.71 -19.02
CA ASP A 294 34.20 8.86 -20.09
C ASP A 294 34.41 10.15 -20.92
N SER A 295 33.59 10.35 -21.94
CA SER A 295 33.68 11.51 -22.84
C SER A 295 33.36 12.84 -22.16
N GLU A 296 32.75 12.81 -20.96
CA GLU A 296 32.39 13.98 -20.15
C GLU A 296 33.43 14.25 -19.05
N GLY A 297 34.48 13.44 -18.97
CA GLY A 297 35.54 13.58 -17.97
C GLY A 297 35.24 12.88 -16.62
N ASN A 298 34.16 12.10 -16.52
CA ASN A 298 33.82 11.39 -15.31
C ASN A 298 34.55 10.04 -15.25
N LEU A 299 35.02 9.67 -14.06
CA LEU A 299 35.62 8.38 -13.82
C LEU A 299 34.52 7.32 -13.72
N SER A 300 34.63 6.28 -14.54
CA SER A 300 33.69 5.15 -14.61
C SER A 300 34.44 3.82 -14.67
N SER A 301 33.75 2.69 -14.69
CA SER A 301 34.38 1.39 -14.91
C SER A 301 33.51 0.46 -15.76
N ARG A 302 34.15 -0.43 -16.50
CA ARG A 302 33.52 -1.42 -17.39
C ARG A 302 34.02 -2.82 -17.10
N PRO A 303 33.17 -3.87 -17.31
CA PRO A 303 33.56 -5.24 -17.04
C PRO A 303 34.68 -5.73 -17.96
N VAL A 304 35.62 -6.49 -17.42
CA VAL A 304 36.75 -7.06 -18.15
C VAL A 304 36.40 -8.48 -18.60
N PHE A 305 36.61 -8.75 -19.90
CA PHE A 305 36.50 -10.09 -20.49
C PHE A 305 37.81 -10.52 -21.13
N ARG A 306 38.14 -11.83 -21.04
CA ARG A 306 39.23 -12.44 -21.72
C ARG A 306 38.72 -13.70 -22.43
N ASP A 307 38.90 -13.81 -23.74
CA ASP A 307 38.39 -14.92 -24.56
C ASP A 307 36.87 -15.16 -24.40
N GLY A 308 36.10 -14.05 -24.23
CA GLY A 308 34.64 -14.09 -24.01
C GLY A 308 34.21 -14.52 -22.61
N GLN A 309 35.15 -14.79 -21.68
CA GLN A 309 34.87 -15.13 -20.30
C GLN A 309 35.10 -13.91 -19.39
N PRO A 310 34.26 -13.70 -18.37
CA PRO A 310 34.46 -12.62 -17.37
C PRO A 310 35.76 -12.89 -16.59
N VAL A 311 36.58 -11.87 -16.40
CA VAL A 311 37.78 -11.94 -15.56
C VAL A 311 37.36 -11.67 -14.12
N GLU A 312 37.82 -12.52 -13.19
CA GLU A 312 37.54 -12.36 -11.75
C GLU A 312 38.67 -11.64 -11.02
N SER A 313 38.31 -10.81 -10.03
CA SER A 313 39.24 -10.21 -9.07
C SER A 313 39.73 -11.28 -8.10
N ARG A 314 41.04 -11.53 -8.05
CA ARG A 314 41.63 -12.53 -7.13
C ARG A 314 41.33 -12.24 -5.68
N GLU A 315 41.34 -10.97 -5.28
CA GLU A 315 41.01 -10.55 -3.91
C GLU A 315 39.56 -10.77 -3.59
N ALA A 316 38.62 -10.39 -4.50
CA ALA A 316 37.20 -10.64 -4.28
C ALA A 316 36.86 -12.14 -4.20
N VAL A 317 37.51 -12.98 -5.02
CA VAL A 317 37.41 -14.45 -4.96
C VAL A 317 37.92 -15.01 -3.64
N ALA A 318 39.06 -14.53 -3.14
CA ALA A 318 39.60 -14.99 -1.86
C ALA A 318 38.62 -14.68 -0.71
N ARG A 319 38.06 -13.49 -0.69
CA ARG A 319 37.04 -13.08 0.31
C ARG A 319 35.76 -13.91 0.23
N ARG A 320 35.29 -14.16 -0.99
CA ARG A 320 34.13 -15.06 -1.20
C ARG A 320 34.39 -16.46 -0.61
N ASN A 321 35.54 -17.04 -0.89
CA ASN A 321 35.89 -18.38 -0.43
C ASN A 321 36.00 -18.44 1.10
N GLU A 322 36.64 -17.44 1.75
CA GLU A 322 36.69 -17.31 3.21
C GLU A 322 35.26 -17.26 3.83
N LEU A 323 34.34 -16.50 3.22
CA LEU A 323 32.95 -16.44 3.67
C LEU A 323 32.22 -17.78 3.51
N ILE A 324 32.46 -18.51 2.43
CA ILE A 324 31.90 -19.84 2.21
C ILE A 324 32.35 -20.82 3.30
N GLU A 325 33.65 -20.87 3.60
CA GLU A 325 34.20 -21.73 4.67
C GLU A 325 33.61 -21.38 6.04
N ARG A 326 33.51 -20.09 6.35
CA ARG A 326 32.97 -19.63 7.62
C ARG A 326 31.46 -19.97 7.77
N LEU A 327 30.65 -19.79 6.72
CA LEU A 327 29.24 -20.13 6.73
C LEU A 327 28.99 -21.65 6.78
N ALA A 328 29.87 -22.45 6.16
CA ALA A 328 29.77 -23.90 6.21
C ALA A 328 29.91 -24.46 7.65
N SER A 329 30.57 -23.72 8.54
CA SER A 329 30.70 -24.08 9.95
C SER A 329 29.46 -23.78 10.83
N LEU A 330 28.47 -23.02 10.32
CA LEU A 330 27.26 -22.68 11.06
C LEU A 330 26.29 -23.87 11.13
N PRO A 331 25.51 -23.98 12.24
CA PRO A 331 24.57 -25.09 12.40
C PRO A 331 23.50 -25.11 11.29
N PRO A 332 23.24 -26.27 10.68
CA PRO A 332 22.13 -26.40 9.73
C PRO A 332 20.78 -26.39 10.46
N VAL A 333 19.75 -25.86 9.81
CA VAL A 333 18.36 -25.90 10.28
C VAL A 333 17.52 -26.58 9.20
N PRO A 334 16.79 -27.69 9.48
CA PRO A 334 16.01 -28.41 8.49
C PRO A 334 14.93 -27.54 7.83
N GLY A 335 14.68 -27.71 6.53
CA GLY A 335 13.63 -26.99 5.81
C GLY A 335 12.21 -27.32 6.33
N ALA A 336 11.31 -26.36 6.38
CA ALA A 336 9.98 -26.54 6.95
C ALA A 336 9.16 -27.61 6.25
N LEU A 337 9.13 -27.63 4.92
CA LEU A 337 8.37 -28.62 4.13
C LEU A 337 8.87 -30.04 4.40
N ASP A 338 10.18 -30.22 4.45
CA ASP A 338 10.78 -31.53 4.70
C ASP A 338 10.53 -32.00 6.14
N GLN A 339 10.56 -31.10 7.14
CA GLN A 339 10.17 -31.43 8.51
C GLN A 339 8.73 -31.96 8.57
N ILE A 340 7.78 -31.33 7.87
CA ILE A 340 6.37 -31.73 7.84
C ILE A 340 6.22 -33.11 7.19
N VAL A 341 6.83 -33.31 6.00
CA VAL A 341 6.75 -34.57 5.27
C VAL A 341 7.42 -35.70 6.02
N GLN A 342 8.57 -35.46 6.66
CA GLN A 342 9.29 -36.49 7.44
C GLN A 342 8.54 -36.86 8.74
N ARG A 343 7.83 -35.90 9.35
CA ARG A 343 7.07 -36.15 10.59
C ARG A 343 5.78 -36.95 10.32
N PHE A 344 5.00 -36.57 9.32
CA PHE A 344 3.68 -37.14 9.09
C PHE A 344 3.64 -38.22 8.01
N GLY A 345 4.69 -38.31 7.20
CA GLY A 345 4.76 -39.24 6.08
C GLY A 345 3.91 -38.85 4.86
N THR A 346 4.23 -39.45 3.74
CA THR A 346 3.55 -39.19 2.47
C THR A 346 2.14 -39.76 2.39
N ASP A 347 1.77 -40.65 3.32
CA ASP A 347 0.44 -41.24 3.41
C ASP A 347 -0.59 -40.29 4.03
N LEU A 348 -0.16 -39.39 4.92
CA LEU A 348 -1.01 -38.36 5.54
C LEU A 348 -0.91 -37.01 4.89
N VAL A 349 0.26 -36.69 4.26
CA VAL A 349 0.53 -35.37 3.67
C VAL A 349 0.27 -35.40 2.17
N ALA A 350 -0.65 -34.57 1.71
CA ALA A 350 -0.85 -34.22 0.32
C ALA A 350 0.05 -33.02 -0.02
N GLU A 351 1.03 -33.21 -0.87
CA GLU A 351 1.93 -32.17 -1.30
C GLU A 351 1.52 -31.61 -2.67
N VAL A 352 1.12 -30.33 -2.70
CA VAL A 352 0.68 -29.63 -3.92
C VAL A 352 1.62 -28.46 -4.19
N THR A 353 2.81 -28.79 -4.65
CA THR A 353 3.91 -27.82 -4.89
C THR A 353 4.45 -27.96 -6.31
N GLY A 354 5.31 -27.03 -6.71
CA GLY A 354 5.98 -27.07 -8.02
C GLY A 354 7.15 -28.05 -8.10
N ARG A 355 7.62 -28.60 -6.96
CA ARG A 355 8.85 -29.42 -6.98
C ARG A 355 8.66 -30.76 -7.68
N SER A 356 9.64 -31.13 -8.47
CA SER A 356 9.69 -32.39 -9.22
C SER A 356 10.29 -33.56 -8.45
N ARG A 357 11.00 -33.26 -7.35
CA ARG A 357 11.65 -34.24 -6.45
C ARG A 357 11.40 -33.87 -5.01
N ARG A 358 11.47 -34.85 -4.13
CA ARG A 358 11.42 -34.65 -2.68
C ARG A 358 12.30 -35.64 -1.95
N VAL A 359 12.80 -35.26 -0.79
CA VAL A 359 13.54 -36.15 0.11
C VAL A 359 12.57 -36.69 1.16
N VAL A 360 12.40 -37.98 1.22
CA VAL A 360 11.52 -38.67 2.16
C VAL A 360 12.29 -39.65 3.03
N ARG A 361 11.81 -39.87 4.25
CA ARG A 361 12.39 -40.87 5.14
C ARG A 361 11.72 -42.23 4.89
N LYS A 362 12.54 -43.22 4.58
CA LYS A 362 12.12 -44.65 4.46
C LYS A 362 12.92 -45.49 5.48
N GLY A 363 12.32 -45.78 6.58
CA GLY A 363 13.04 -46.33 7.73
C GLY A 363 14.07 -45.33 8.26
N ASP A 364 15.34 -45.75 8.39
CA ASP A 364 16.43 -44.90 8.85
C ASP A 364 17.15 -44.13 7.72
N ARG A 365 16.72 -44.31 6.46
CA ARG A 365 17.36 -43.70 5.28
C ARG A 365 16.54 -42.56 4.71
N LEU A 366 17.25 -41.54 4.18
CA LEU A 366 16.69 -40.48 3.38
C LEU A 366 16.82 -40.85 1.90
N VAL A 367 15.69 -40.86 1.19
CA VAL A 367 15.61 -41.29 -0.21
C VAL A 367 15.03 -40.17 -1.07
N VAL A 368 15.58 -39.96 -2.26
CA VAL A 368 15.00 -39.04 -3.23
C VAL A 368 13.89 -39.72 -4.00
N GLU A 369 12.70 -39.15 -3.95
CA GLU A 369 11.55 -39.57 -4.76
C GLU A 369 11.28 -38.57 -5.88
N ASN A 370 11.09 -39.07 -7.10
CA ASN A 370 10.58 -38.28 -8.21
C ASN A 370 9.06 -38.08 -8.07
N ARG A 371 8.61 -36.87 -8.39
CA ARG A 371 7.20 -36.53 -8.44
C ARG A 371 6.78 -36.28 -9.89
N ALA A 372 5.78 -37.00 -10.38
CA ALA A 372 5.24 -36.79 -11.72
C ALA A 372 4.53 -35.43 -11.82
N ALA A 373 4.46 -34.84 -13.00
CA ALA A 373 3.75 -33.56 -13.23
C ALA A 373 2.25 -33.65 -12.84
N SER A 374 1.65 -34.84 -12.91
CA SER A 374 0.26 -35.11 -12.50
C SER A 374 0.09 -35.34 -10.99
N ALA A 375 1.18 -35.44 -10.22
CA ALA A 375 1.11 -35.73 -8.77
C ALA A 375 0.21 -34.74 -8.02
N ASN A 376 0.26 -33.45 -8.35
CA ASN A 376 -0.56 -32.44 -7.70
C ASN A 376 -2.08 -32.69 -7.85
N LEU A 377 -2.53 -33.28 -8.96
CA LEU A 377 -3.94 -33.66 -9.14
C LEU A 377 -4.32 -34.82 -8.20
N ALA A 378 -3.50 -35.85 -8.16
CA ALA A 378 -3.70 -37.01 -7.32
C ALA A 378 -3.67 -36.65 -5.83
N GLU A 379 -2.72 -35.82 -5.42
CA GLU A 379 -2.60 -35.32 -4.03
C GLU A 379 -3.80 -34.48 -3.63
N THR A 380 -4.27 -33.58 -4.51
CA THR A 380 -5.49 -32.80 -4.26
C THR A 380 -6.71 -33.69 -4.12
N ALA A 381 -6.88 -34.70 -5.00
CA ALA A 381 -7.97 -35.64 -4.94
C ALA A 381 -7.93 -36.47 -3.64
N ALA A 382 -6.76 -36.98 -3.26
CA ALA A 382 -6.58 -37.73 -2.02
C ALA A 382 -6.96 -36.92 -0.76
N PHE A 383 -6.67 -35.63 -0.74
CA PHE A 383 -7.08 -34.73 0.33
C PHE A 383 -8.60 -34.46 0.31
N MET A 384 -9.20 -34.23 -0.85
CA MET A 384 -10.62 -33.96 -0.98
C MET A 384 -11.47 -35.23 -0.73
N ASP A 385 -10.91 -36.41 -0.97
CA ASP A 385 -11.53 -37.71 -0.68
C ASP A 385 -11.32 -38.22 0.76
N ASP A 386 -10.73 -37.41 1.65
CA ASP A 386 -10.40 -37.73 3.05
C ASP A 386 -9.41 -38.92 3.22
N LEU A 387 -8.67 -39.23 2.18
CA LEU A 387 -7.58 -40.22 2.23
C LEU A 387 -6.34 -39.64 2.90
N LYS A 388 -6.12 -38.34 2.71
CA LYS A 388 -5.09 -37.57 3.39
C LYS A 388 -5.71 -36.40 4.13
N ARG A 389 -5.16 -36.08 5.30
CA ARG A 389 -5.75 -35.04 6.19
C ARG A 389 -4.91 -33.78 6.34
N ILE A 390 -3.72 -33.82 5.81
CA ILE A 390 -2.80 -32.67 5.78
C ILE A 390 -2.54 -32.33 4.33
N LEU A 391 -2.67 -31.05 3.96
CA LEU A 391 -2.32 -30.56 2.63
C LEU A 391 -1.32 -29.41 2.76
N VAL A 392 -0.19 -29.52 2.09
CA VAL A 392 0.80 -28.45 1.97
C VAL A 392 0.81 -27.95 0.54
N PHE A 393 0.62 -26.65 0.33
CA PHE A 393 0.64 -26.07 -1.01
C PHE A 393 1.51 -24.84 -1.11
N SER A 394 2.06 -24.62 -2.29
CA SER A 394 2.74 -23.39 -2.70
C SER A 394 1.97 -22.70 -3.83
N GLU A 395 2.28 -21.41 -4.08
CA GLU A 395 1.67 -20.64 -5.17
C GLU A 395 1.75 -21.39 -6.51
N ALA A 396 2.92 -21.92 -6.85
CA ALA A 396 3.15 -22.63 -8.11
C ALA A 396 2.30 -23.90 -8.26
N GLY A 397 2.15 -24.69 -7.19
CA GLY A 397 1.38 -25.93 -7.21
C GLY A 397 -0.11 -25.73 -7.04
N GLY A 398 -0.50 -24.65 -6.37
CA GLY A 398 -1.89 -24.38 -5.97
C GLY A 398 -2.73 -23.62 -7.01
N THR A 399 -2.16 -23.13 -8.11
CA THR A 399 -2.88 -22.31 -9.09
C THR A 399 -4.12 -23.03 -9.67
N GLY A 400 -5.26 -22.34 -9.66
CA GLY A 400 -6.53 -22.88 -10.20
C GLY A 400 -7.23 -23.95 -9.35
N ARG A 401 -6.75 -24.22 -8.12
CA ARG A 401 -7.31 -25.28 -7.23
C ARG A 401 -7.98 -24.67 -6.00
N SER A 402 -8.86 -25.44 -5.40
CA SER A 402 -9.54 -25.09 -4.15
C SER A 402 -9.50 -26.28 -3.18
N TYR A 403 -9.37 -25.98 -1.87
CA TYR A 403 -9.21 -26.97 -0.81
C TYR A 403 -10.25 -26.79 0.31
N HIS A 404 -11.32 -26.02 0.04
CA HIS A 404 -12.38 -25.74 1.01
C HIS A 404 -13.18 -27.01 1.34
N ALA A 405 -13.94 -26.96 2.43
CA ALA A 405 -14.82 -28.05 2.84
C ALA A 405 -16.09 -28.12 1.96
N GLU A 406 -15.92 -28.42 0.67
CA GLU A 406 -16.99 -28.43 -0.31
C GLU A 406 -18.08 -29.45 0.06
N LEU A 407 -19.34 -29.07 -0.11
CA LEU A 407 -20.50 -29.91 0.24
C LEU A 407 -20.55 -31.23 -0.56
N SER A 408 -20.00 -31.26 -1.77
CA SER A 408 -19.94 -32.46 -2.61
C SER A 408 -18.75 -33.36 -2.31
N ALA A 409 -17.70 -32.84 -1.62
CA ALA A 409 -16.51 -33.62 -1.28
C ALA A 409 -16.76 -34.58 -0.11
N ARG A 410 -15.97 -35.66 -0.03
CA ARG A 410 -15.97 -36.57 1.11
C ARG A 410 -15.34 -35.93 2.35
N ASN A 411 -14.25 -35.21 2.15
CA ASN A 411 -13.59 -34.47 3.22
C ASN A 411 -14.35 -33.16 3.50
N ARG A 412 -15.28 -33.18 4.43
CA ARG A 412 -16.04 -32.02 4.93
C ARG A 412 -15.56 -31.53 6.29
N ARG A 413 -14.36 -31.93 6.72
CA ARG A 413 -13.79 -31.55 8.01
C ARG A 413 -13.54 -30.08 8.06
N LEU A 414 -13.52 -29.48 9.25
CA LEU A 414 -13.06 -28.10 9.43
C LEU A 414 -11.66 -27.95 8.83
N ARG A 415 -11.49 -26.97 7.99
CA ARG A 415 -10.17 -26.60 7.44
C ARG A 415 -9.46 -25.68 8.42
N VAL A 416 -8.41 -26.17 9.06
CA VAL A 416 -7.48 -25.31 9.80
C VAL A 416 -6.38 -24.91 8.83
N HIS A 417 -6.41 -23.66 8.39
CA HIS A 417 -5.48 -23.13 7.40
C HIS A 417 -4.35 -22.37 8.07
N TYR A 418 -3.19 -22.94 8.03
CA TYR A 418 -1.95 -22.35 8.55
C TYR A 418 -1.25 -21.51 7.49
N LEU A 419 -1.10 -20.22 7.76
CA LEU A 419 -0.21 -19.35 6.99
C LEU A 419 1.17 -19.45 7.63
N LEU A 420 1.96 -20.43 7.19
CA LEU A 420 3.30 -20.69 7.76
C LEU A 420 4.33 -19.72 7.21
N GLU A 421 4.28 -19.46 5.89
CA GLU A 421 5.17 -18.53 5.21
C GLU A 421 4.31 -17.49 4.46
N PRO A 422 4.17 -16.26 5.00
CA PRO A 422 3.33 -15.23 4.40
C PRO A 422 3.88 -14.68 3.07
N GLY A 423 5.20 -14.81 2.84
CA GLY A 423 5.85 -14.33 1.63
C GLY A 423 5.91 -12.80 1.52
N TRP A 424 6.38 -12.33 0.37
CA TRP A 424 6.56 -10.91 0.05
C TRP A 424 5.34 -10.29 -0.64
N LYS A 425 4.50 -11.12 -1.24
CA LYS A 425 3.33 -10.70 -2.00
C LYS A 425 2.08 -11.01 -1.19
N ALA A 426 1.50 -10.00 -0.59
CA ALA A 426 0.26 -10.15 0.15
C ALA A 426 -0.88 -10.71 -0.71
N ASP A 427 -0.89 -10.40 -2.02
CA ASP A 427 -1.89 -10.94 -2.95
C ASP A 427 -1.84 -12.47 -3.00
N ALA A 428 -0.63 -13.04 -3.04
CA ALA A 428 -0.46 -14.49 -3.02
C ALA A 428 -0.93 -15.12 -1.69
N ALA A 429 -0.65 -14.45 -0.56
CA ALA A 429 -1.14 -14.89 0.74
C ALA A 429 -2.67 -14.89 0.80
N ILE A 430 -3.31 -13.80 0.35
CA ILE A 430 -4.77 -13.66 0.34
C ILE A 430 -5.43 -14.65 -0.64
N GLN A 431 -4.87 -14.82 -1.83
CA GLN A 431 -5.33 -15.83 -2.79
C GLN A 431 -5.24 -17.23 -2.20
N GLY A 432 -4.18 -17.50 -1.43
CA GLY A 432 -4.02 -18.75 -0.72
C GLY A 432 -5.12 -18.96 0.32
N LEU A 433 -5.42 -17.96 1.16
CA LEU A 433 -6.53 -18.02 2.11
C LEU A 433 -7.88 -18.27 1.41
N GLY A 434 -8.10 -17.65 0.26
CA GLY A 434 -9.28 -17.85 -0.57
C GLY A 434 -9.41 -19.28 -1.15
N ARG A 435 -8.39 -20.13 -1.05
CA ARG A 435 -8.50 -21.54 -1.50
C ARG A 435 -9.21 -22.44 -0.52
N THR A 436 -9.27 -22.05 0.74
CA THR A 436 -9.99 -22.80 1.79
C THR A 436 -11.30 -22.12 2.21
N ASN A 437 -11.53 -20.87 1.79
CA ASN A 437 -12.79 -20.14 1.99
C ASN A 437 -13.46 -19.89 0.64
N ARG A 438 -14.55 -20.60 0.37
CA ARG A 438 -15.30 -20.51 -0.88
C ARG A 438 -16.82 -20.60 -0.61
N THR A 439 -17.61 -20.27 -1.63
CA THR A 439 -19.04 -20.60 -1.63
C THR A 439 -19.24 -22.12 -1.67
N ASN A 440 -20.40 -22.60 -1.22
CA ASN A 440 -20.75 -24.02 -1.22
C ASN A 440 -19.87 -24.87 -0.29
N GLN A 441 -19.50 -24.33 0.87
CA GLN A 441 -18.72 -25.02 1.91
C GLN A 441 -19.59 -25.47 3.08
N ALA A 442 -19.23 -26.58 3.72
CA ALA A 442 -19.93 -27.13 4.87
C ALA A 442 -19.80 -26.22 6.10
N GLN A 443 -18.64 -25.64 6.29
CA GLN A 443 -18.36 -24.61 7.30
C GLN A 443 -17.19 -23.71 6.85
N PRO A 444 -17.10 -22.47 7.37
CA PRO A 444 -15.95 -21.59 7.17
C PRO A 444 -14.65 -22.19 7.76
N PRO A 445 -13.48 -21.85 7.20
CA PRO A 445 -12.20 -22.29 7.76
C PRO A 445 -11.84 -21.53 9.04
N LEU A 446 -10.91 -22.10 9.81
CA LEU A 446 -10.16 -21.42 10.84
C LEU A 446 -8.79 -21.04 10.26
N PHE A 447 -8.47 -19.75 10.21
CA PHE A 447 -7.17 -19.26 9.76
C PHE A 447 -6.20 -19.10 10.93
N ARG A 448 -5.03 -19.74 10.82
CA ARG A 448 -3.97 -19.70 11.83
C ARG A 448 -2.64 -19.21 11.23
N PRO A 449 -2.38 -17.89 11.16
CA PRO A 449 -1.04 -17.40 10.93
C PRO A 449 -0.10 -17.83 12.07
N ILE A 450 1.11 -18.26 11.71
CA ILE A 450 2.15 -18.60 12.69
C ILE A 450 3.30 -17.62 12.58
N THR A 451 3.67 -17.03 13.71
CA THR A 451 4.80 -16.09 13.83
C THR A 451 5.78 -16.57 14.88
N THR A 452 6.96 -15.98 14.90
CA THR A 452 7.88 -16.09 16.02
C THR A 452 7.80 -14.84 16.90
N ASP A 453 8.46 -14.86 18.03
CA ASP A 453 8.66 -13.71 18.91
C ASP A 453 9.76 -12.73 18.40
N VAL A 454 10.33 -13.00 17.22
CA VAL A 454 11.29 -12.10 16.56
C VAL A 454 10.56 -10.90 15.99
N LYS A 455 10.86 -9.73 16.55
CA LYS A 455 10.15 -8.46 16.22
C LYS A 455 10.13 -8.12 14.75
N ALA A 456 11.24 -8.33 14.03
CA ALA A 456 11.33 -8.02 12.61
C ALA A 456 10.43 -8.91 11.72
N GLU A 457 9.94 -10.05 12.20
CA GLU A 457 8.99 -10.90 11.46
C GLU A 457 7.63 -10.23 11.29
N LYS A 458 7.23 -9.31 12.19
CA LYS A 458 5.99 -8.53 12.08
C LYS A 458 5.85 -7.81 10.75
N ARG A 459 6.95 -7.48 10.11
CA ARG A 459 6.98 -6.88 8.78
C ARG A 459 6.19 -7.66 7.74
N PHE A 460 6.30 -8.99 7.73
CA PHE A 460 5.60 -9.83 6.74
C PHE A 460 4.09 -9.79 6.92
N LEU A 461 3.63 -9.83 8.18
CA LEU A 461 2.20 -9.70 8.50
C LEU A 461 1.68 -8.30 8.21
N SER A 462 2.49 -7.26 8.46
CA SER A 462 2.16 -5.87 8.15
C SER A 462 1.85 -5.66 6.67
N THR A 463 2.62 -6.27 5.79
CA THR A 463 2.37 -6.17 4.35
C THR A 463 1.02 -6.78 3.97
N ILE A 464 0.62 -7.88 4.61
CA ILE A 464 -0.69 -8.51 4.40
C ILE A 464 -1.80 -7.62 4.96
N ALA A 465 -1.62 -7.08 6.17
CA ALA A 465 -2.59 -6.19 6.82
C ALA A 465 -2.90 -4.97 5.95
N ARG A 466 -1.86 -4.28 5.48
CA ARG A 466 -2.00 -3.11 4.60
C ARG A 466 -2.79 -3.45 3.33
N ARG A 467 -2.51 -4.59 2.72
CA ARG A 467 -3.17 -4.98 1.48
C ARG A 467 -4.60 -5.45 1.66
N LEU A 468 -4.91 -6.09 2.77
CA LEU A 468 -6.29 -6.44 3.12
C LEU A 468 -7.14 -5.17 3.30
N ASP A 469 -6.60 -4.14 3.94
CA ASP A 469 -7.24 -2.84 4.07
C ASP A 469 -7.54 -2.22 2.70
N THR A 470 -6.53 -2.15 1.83
CA THR A 470 -6.68 -1.57 0.49
C THR A 470 -7.64 -2.37 -0.40
N LEU A 471 -7.55 -3.71 -0.38
CA LEU A 471 -8.45 -4.57 -1.13
C LEU A 471 -9.90 -4.44 -0.64
N GLY A 472 -10.12 -4.32 0.66
CA GLY A 472 -11.43 -4.07 1.22
C GLY A 472 -12.03 -2.76 0.71
N ALA A 473 -11.26 -1.69 0.66
CA ALA A 473 -11.68 -0.40 0.13
C ALA A 473 -12.09 -0.49 -1.35
N ILE A 474 -11.28 -1.13 -2.19
CA ILE A 474 -11.53 -1.23 -3.64
C ILE A 474 -12.66 -2.21 -3.95
N THR A 475 -12.67 -3.39 -3.33
CA THR A 475 -13.61 -4.45 -3.72
C THR A 475 -15.01 -4.23 -3.19
N ARG A 476 -15.18 -3.61 -2.03
CA ARG A 476 -16.46 -3.44 -1.35
C ARG A 476 -16.93 -1.98 -1.25
N GLY A 477 -16.05 -1.01 -1.55
CA GLY A 477 -16.30 0.40 -1.28
C GLY A 477 -16.49 0.65 0.22
N GLN A 478 -15.98 -0.22 1.06
CA GLN A 478 -15.94 -0.12 2.52
C GLN A 478 -14.68 -0.83 3.01
N ARG A 479 -13.98 -0.19 3.92
CA ARG A 479 -12.93 -0.82 4.69
C ARG A 479 -13.56 -1.89 5.57
N GLN A 480 -13.56 -3.14 5.13
CA GLN A 480 -13.68 -4.25 6.05
C GLN A 480 -12.26 -4.61 6.44
N THR A 481 -11.90 -4.30 7.67
CA THR A 481 -10.86 -5.05 8.34
C THR A 481 -11.28 -6.51 8.23
N GLY A 482 -10.67 -7.22 7.30
CA GLY A 482 -11.03 -8.59 6.92
C GLY A 482 -10.58 -9.63 7.94
N GLY A 483 -10.77 -9.33 9.16
CA GLY A 483 -10.52 -10.09 10.34
C GLY A 483 -10.82 -9.16 11.49
N GLN A 484 -12.01 -9.20 11.95
CA GLN A 484 -12.36 -8.50 13.20
C GLN A 484 -11.32 -8.89 14.26
N GLY A 485 -10.31 -8.03 14.45
CA GLY A 485 -9.29 -8.14 15.46
C GLY A 485 -7.95 -8.79 15.08
N LEU A 486 -7.74 -9.30 13.84
CA LEU A 486 -6.45 -9.89 13.47
C LEU A 486 -5.37 -8.83 13.19
N PHE A 487 -5.76 -7.70 12.61
CA PHE A 487 -4.86 -6.59 12.28
C PHE A 487 -5.39 -5.29 12.86
N ARG A 488 -4.50 -4.57 13.55
CA ARG A 488 -4.75 -3.26 14.14
C ARG A 488 -4.08 -2.17 13.31
N PRO A 489 -4.44 -0.90 13.47
CA PRO A 489 -3.76 0.21 12.80
C PRO A 489 -2.24 0.19 12.98
N GLU A 490 -1.77 -0.22 14.16
CA GLU A 490 -0.36 -0.34 14.52
C GLU A 490 0.37 -1.44 13.72
N ASP A 491 -0.37 -2.40 13.19
CA ASP A 491 0.22 -3.48 12.39
C ASP A 491 0.58 -3.03 10.98
N ASN A 492 0.10 -1.85 10.53
CA ASN A 492 0.51 -1.26 9.25
C ASN A 492 1.81 -0.44 9.40
N LEU A 493 2.94 -1.13 9.37
CA LEU A 493 4.28 -0.55 9.53
C LEU A 493 4.76 0.32 8.35
N GLU A 494 3.96 0.48 7.30
CA GLU A 494 4.30 1.32 6.14
C GLU A 494 3.32 2.50 5.97
N SER A 495 2.48 2.76 6.98
CA SER A 495 1.60 3.93 7.00
C SER A 495 2.40 5.24 7.05
N HIS A 496 1.76 6.36 6.78
CA HIS A 496 2.41 7.67 6.97
C HIS A 496 2.81 7.91 8.43
N TYR A 497 2.01 7.42 9.40
CA TYR A 497 2.36 7.45 10.82
C TYR A 497 3.65 6.66 11.11
N ALA A 498 3.83 5.52 10.44
CA ALA A 498 5.05 4.73 10.58
C ALA A 498 6.28 5.44 9.98
N ARG A 499 6.13 6.14 8.86
CA ARG A 499 7.20 6.96 8.28
C ARG A 499 7.59 8.12 9.19
N ASP A 500 6.62 8.78 9.79
CA ASP A 500 6.86 9.86 10.75
C ASP A 500 7.50 9.35 12.05
N ALA A 501 7.05 8.19 12.54
CA ALA A 501 7.65 7.52 13.69
C ALA A 501 9.12 7.14 13.42
N LEU A 502 9.41 6.64 12.21
CA LEU A 502 10.77 6.29 11.81
C LEU A 502 11.67 7.52 11.71
N ARG A 503 11.19 8.62 11.13
CA ARG A 503 11.93 9.88 11.09
C ARG A 503 12.27 10.35 12.51
N GLN A 504 11.33 10.26 13.43
CA GLN A 504 11.56 10.59 14.84
C GLN A 504 12.55 9.64 15.49
N LEU A 505 12.49 8.32 15.22
CA LEU A 505 13.49 7.36 15.70
C LEU A 505 14.90 7.72 15.24
N TYR A 506 15.07 8.06 13.96
CA TYR A 506 16.37 8.48 13.43
C TYR A 506 16.90 9.73 14.14
N MET A 507 16.05 10.71 14.38
CA MET A 507 16.46 11.91 15.12
C MET A 507 16.82 11.60 16.57
N LEU A 508 16.13 10.67 17.22
CA LEU A 508 16.49 10.21 18.58
C LEU A 508 17.82 9.45 18.61
N LEU A 509 18.11 8.63 17.58
CA LEU A 509 19.40 7.96 17.42
C LEU A 509 20.54 8.97 17.26
N VAL A 510 20.38 9.96 16.39
CA VAL A 510 21.36 11.03 16.17
C VAL A 510 21.63 11.79 17.48
N ARG A 511 20.62 12.02 18.29
CA ARG A 511 20.73 12.71 19.59
C ARG A 511 21.18 11.81 20.75
N GLY A 512 21.45 10.54 20.49
CA GLY A 512 21.85 9.57 21.52
C GLY A 512 20.78 9.31 22.58
N LYS A 513 19.50 9.37 22.23
CA LYS A 513 18.35 9.20 23.15
C LYS A 513 17.76 7.79 23.13
N ILE A 514 18.29 6.88 22.34
CA ILE A 514 17.87 5.46 22.33
C ILE A 514 18.79 4.69 23.25
N GLU A 515 18.24 4.20 24.36
CA GLU A 515 18.98 3.37 25.30
C GLU A 515 19.32 2.02 24.65
N GLY A 516 20.58 1.59 24.79
CA GLY A 516 21.05 0.33 24.22
C GLY A 516 21.47 0.38 22.74
N CYS A 517 21.34 1.52 22.04
CA CYS A 517 21.80 1.67 20.67
C CYS A 517 22.34 3.06 20.39
N SER A 518 23.65 3.19 20.18
CA SER A 518 24.25 4.44 19.70
C SER A 518 24.06 4.57 18.18
N ILE A 519 24.21 5.81 17.66
CA ILE A 519 24.17 6.05 16.22
C ILE A 519 25.23 5.22 15.48
N GLN A 520 26.44 5.14 16.02
CA GLN A 520 27.52 4.36 15.41
C GLN A 520 27.16 2.88 15.35
N MET A 521 26.64 2.32 16.47
CA MET A 521 26.16 0.93 16.52
C MET A 521 25.04 0.68 15.49
N PHE A 522 24.09 1.62 15.37
CA PHE A 522 23.02 1.54 14.38
C PHE A 522 23.58 1.54 12.95
N GLU A 523 24.44 2.48 12.62
CA GLU A 523 25.01 2.62 11.27
C GLU A 523 25.87 1.41 10.89
N ASP A 524 26.68 0.90 11.83
CA ASP A 524 27.55 -0.26 11.58
C ASP A 524 26.74 -1.56 11.43
N ALA A 525 25.71 -1.74 12.24
CA ALA A 525 24.89 -2.95 12.19
C ALA A 525 23.92 -2.97 10.98
N THR A 526 23.33 -1.83 10.63
CA THR A 526 22.34 -1.74 9.57
C THR A 526 22.93 -1.38 8.21
N GLY A 527 24.10 -0.74 8.18
CA GLY A 527 24.68 -0.11 7.00
C GLY A 527 23.89 1.13 6.52
N LEU A 528 22.97 1.66 7.34
CA LEU A 528 22.17 2.85 7.04
C LEU A 528 22.87 4.08 7.61
N LYS A 529 23.34 4.96 6.74
CA LYS A 529 24.00 6.19 7.15
C LYS A 529 22.97 7.30 7.32
N LEU A 530 22.87 7.84 8.55
CA LEU A 530 21.99 8.97 8.91
C LEU A 530 22.72 10.31 8.86
N MET A 531 24.04 10.28 8.97
CA MET A 531 24.91 11.46 8.98
C MET A 531 25.81 11.49 7.75
N ASP A 532 26.19 12.69 7.32
CA ASP A 532 27.25 12.97 6.36
C ASP A 532 28.16 14.10 6.86
N ALA A 533 29.03 14.61 5.99
CA ALA A 533 29.97 15.67 6.36
C ALA A 533 29.26 16.99 6.75
N ASN A 534 28.01 17.19 6.34
CA ASN A 534 27.23 18.42 6.58
C ASN A 534 26.27 18.27 7.77
N GLY A 535 26.19 17.09 8.38
CA GLY A 535 25.27 16.81 9.48
C GLY A 535 24.30 15.67 9.18
N VAL A 536 23.04 15.81 9.61
CA VAL A 536 21.97 14.85 9.29
C VAL A 536 21.65 14.96 7.80
N LYS A 537 21.54 13.82 7.13
CA LYS A 537 21.19 13.77 5.70
C LYS A 537 19.81 14.35 5.43
N ASP A 538 19.65 15.09 4.36
CA ASP A 538 18.35 15.61 3.89
C ASP A 538 17.39 14.46 3.55
N GLU A 539 17.88 13.40 2.90
CA GLU A 539 17.13 12.19 2.62
C GLU A 539 17.53 11.06 3.57
N LEU A 540 16.65 10.75 4.51
CA LEU A 540 16.81 9.64 5.45
C LEU A 540 16.38 8.31 4.81
N PRO A 541 16.95 7.17 5.25
CA PRO A 541 16.57 5.86 4.71
C PRO A 541 15.07 5.59 4.87
N PRO A 542 14.37 5.11 3.79
CA PRO A 542 12.94 4.87 3.84
C PRO A 542 12.57 3.67 4.71
N ILE A 543 11.31 3.62 5.15
CA ILE A 543 10.77 2.61 6.07
C ILE A 543 10.97 1.17 5.59
N THR A 544 10.81 0.93 4.31
CA THR A 544 11.02 -0.42 3.72
C THR A 544 12.47 -0.86 3.83
N THR A 545 13.41 0.06 3.66
CA THR A 545 14.84 -0.23 3.83
C THR A 545 15.15 -0.51 5.29
N PHE A 546 14.65 0.30 6.22
CA PHE A 546 14.83 0.08 7.66
C PHE A 546 14.30 -1.29 8.10
N LEU A 547 13.05 -1.62 7.78
CA LEU A 547 12.44 -2.90 8.12
C LEU A 547 13.20 -4.09 7.51
N ASN A 548 13.77 -3.92 6.32
CA ASN A 548 14.62 -4.94 5.69
C ASN A 548 15.94 -5.18 6.43
N ARG A 549 16.51 -4.12 6.98
CA ARG A 549 17.78 -4.23 7.70
C ARG A 549 17.61 -4.90 9.06
N LEU A 550 16.48 -4.67 9.73
CA LEU A 550 16.19 -5.27 11.03
C LEU A 550 16.30 -6.79 11.05
N LEU A 551 15.85 -7.49 10.00
CA LEU A 551 15.88 -8.95 9.91
C LEU A 551 17.26 -9.56 10.09
N ALA A 552 18.32 -8.85 9.72
CA ALA A 552 19.70 -9.36 9.82
C ALA A 552 20.45 -8.88 11.06
N LEU A 553 19.75 -8.23 12.00
CA LEU A 553 20.33 -7.85 13.28
C LEU A 553 20.19 -8.97 14.30
N THR A 554 21.04 -8.96 15.32
CA THR A 554 20.83 -9.81 16.49
C THR A 554 19.49 -9.53 17.14
N ILE A 555 18.88 -10.53 17.75
CA ILE A 555 17.54 -10.42 18.34
C ILE A 555 17.44 -9.29 19.37
N ASP A 556 18.49 -9.10 20.18
CA ASP A 556 18.51 -8.03 21.18
C ASP A 556 18.52 -6.64 20.55
N LEU A 557 19.35 -6.41 19.53
CA LEU A 557 19.41 -5.12 18.83
C LEU A 557 18.13 -4.84 18.04
N GLN A 558 17.54 -5.88 17.41
CA GLN A 558 16.21 -5.77 16.83
C GLN A 558 15.17 -5.34 17.85
N GLY A 559 15.20 -5.99 19.03
CA GLY A 559 14.29 -5.71 20.13
C GLY A 559 14.34 -4.24 20.55
N VAL A 560 15.53 -3.70 20.74
CA VAL A 560 15.74 -2.29 21.11
C VAL A 560 15.17 -1.35 20.05
N LEU A 561 15.58 -1.51 18.79
CA LEU A 561 15.20 -0.62 17.70
C LEU A 561 13.70 -0.72 17.37
N PHE A 562 13.18 -1.94 17.29
CA PHE A 562 11.78 -2.16 16.93
C PHE A 562 10.83 -1.72 18.04
N THR A 563 11.17 -1.96 19.32
CA THR A 563 10.35 -1.51 20.45
C THR A 563 10.29 0.02 20.51
N ALA A 564 11.41 0.71 20.32
CA ALA A 564 11.42 2.16 20.24
C ALA A 564 10.57 2.67 19.08
N PHE A 565 10.66 2.03 17.91
CA PHE A 565 9.84 2.36 16.76
C PHE A 565 8.33 2.13 17.00
N GLU A 566 7.95 0.97 17.58
CA GLU A 566 6.55 0.65 17.93
C GLU A 566 5.96 1.69 18.90
N GLN A 567 6.71 2.06 19.94
CA GLN A 567 6.27 3.08 20.90
C GLN A 567 5.99 4.42 20.23
N LEU A 568 6.88 4.85 19.34
CA LEU A 568 6.70 6.09 18.58
C LEU A 568 5.51 6.00 17.61
N LEU A 569 5.33 4.86 16.94
CA LEU A 569 4.20 4.62 16.04
C LEU A 569 2.87 4.65 16.81
N ASN A 570 2.79 3.95 17.94
CA ASN A 570 1.59 3.93 18.77
C ASN A 570 1.25 5.33 19.29
N ALA A 571 2.24 6.08 19.78
CA ALA A 571 2.03 7.45 20.22
C ALA A 571 1.51 8.37 19.09
N LYS A 572 2.01 8.19 17.87
CA LYS A 572 1.52 8.94 16.70
C LYS A 572 0.08 8.59 16.32
N ILE A 573 -0.26 7.31 16.34
CA ILE A 573 -1.61 6.82 16.03
C ILE A 573 -2.59 7.27 17.12
N GLU A 574 -2.25 7.10 18.39
CA GLU A 574 -3.08 7.56 19.51
C GLU A 574 -3.27 9.07 19.47
N GLY A 575 -2.21 9.83 19.18
CA GLY A 575 -2.29 11.27 19.01
C GLY A 575 -3.21 11.67 17.84
N ALA A 576 -3.15 10.97 16.72
CA ALA A 576 -4.01 11.22 15.58
C ALA A 576 -5.49 10.87 15.86
N ILE A 577 -5.73 9.76 16.58
CA ILE A 577 -7.08 9.36 17.02
C ILE A 577 -7.64 10.42 17.99
N ALA A 578 -6.86 10.83 18.99
CA ALA A 578 -7.27 11.81 20.00
C ALA A 578 -7.56 13.18 19.39
N SER A 579 -6.81 13.60 18.37
CA SER A 579 -7.02 14.85 17.63
C SER A 579 -8.09 14.75 16.53
N GLY A 580 -8.64 13.55 16.31
CA GLY A 580 -9.64 13.30 15.27
C GLY A 580 -9.10 13.40 13.83
N VAL A 581 -7.77 13.38 13.62
CA VAL A 581 -7.14 13.42 12.28
C VAL A 581 -6.72 12.04 11.78
N TYR A 582 -6.98 10.98 12.56
CA TYR A 582 -6.68 9.63 12.11
C TYR A 582 -7.54 9.25 10.90
N ASP A 583 -6.89 8.85 9.79
CA ASP A 583 -7.60 8.42 8.58
C ASP A 583 -8.15 7.00 8.77
N VAL A 584 -9.43 6.94 9.07
CA VAL A 584 -10.19 5.67 9.20
C VAL A 584 -10.88 5.23 7.90
N GLY A 585 -10.61 5.92 6.79
CA GLY A 585 -11.35 5.71 5.54
C GLY A 585 -12.79 6.27 5.64
N LEU A 586 -13.81 5.41 5.50
CA LEU A 586 -15.20 5.80 5.71
C LEU A 586 -15.50 5.96 7.21
N GLU A 587 -15.67 7.20 7.65
CA GLU A 587 -16.07 7.52 9.02
C GLU A 587 -17.59 7.43 9.19
N THR A 588 -18.03 6.64 10.18
CA THR A 588 -19.46 6.55 10.48
C THR A 588 -19.86 7.67 11.45
N LEU A 589 -20.64 8.64 10.96
CA LEU A 589 -21.27 9.63 11.82
C LEU A 589 -22.35 8.94 12.66
N ARG A 590 -22.32 9.20 13.96
CA ARG A 590 -23.30 8.71 14.93
C ARG A 590 -23.93 9.89 15.64
N ALA A 591 -25.23 9.94 15.63
CA ALA A 591 -26.04 10.92 16.35
C ALA A 591 -27.35 10.25 16.79
N GLU A 592 -28.12 10.92 17.60
CA GLU A 592 -29.46 10.48 18.01
C GLU A 592 -30.41 10.42 16.81
N SER A 593 -30.31 11.43 15.95
CA SER A 593 -31.07 11.48 14.70
C SER A 593 -30.33 12.24 13.59
N PHE A 594 -30.64 11.86 12.35
CA PHE A 594 -30.23 12.57 11.13
C PHE A 594 -31.45 12.78 10.25
N VAL A 595 -31.82 14.04 10.06
CA VAL A 595 -32.97 14.43 9.23
C VAL A 595 -32.47 15.23 8.02
N ILE A 596 -32.75 14.77 6.82
CA ILE A 596 -32.47 15.54 5.60
C ILE A 596 -33.50 16.65 5.48
N THR A 597 -33.03 17.89 5.53
CA THR A 597 -33.89 19.08 5.40
C THR A 597 -33.92 19.65 3.99
N ASP A 598 -32.89 19.42 3.19
CA ASP A 598 -32.84 19.83 1.79
C ASP A 598 -32.02 18.84 0.95
N ARG A 599 -32.46 18.68 -0.31
CA ARG A 599 -31.78 17.86 -1.34
C ARG A 599 -31.67 18.65 -2.62
N ARG A 600 -30.47 18.86 -3.09
CA ARG A 600 -30.21 19.56 -4.34
C ARG A 600 -29.26 18.73 -5.21
N THR A 601 -29.70 18.39 -6.43
CA THR A 601 -28.81 17.75 -7.43
C THR A 601 -27.85 18.80 -7.97
N ILE A 602 -26.56 18.52 -7.89
CA ILE A 602 -25.49 19.41 -8.34
C ILE A 602 -24.72 18.89 -9.56
N TYR A 603 -24.94 17.63 -9.93
CA TYR A 603 -24.45 17.01 -11.15
C TYR A 603 -25.30 15.79 -11.49
N THR A 604 -25.50 15.56 -12.79
CA THR A 604 -26.12 14.33 -13.32
C THR A 604 -25.24 13.78 -14.42
N HIS A 605 -24.83 12.53 -14.32
CA HIS A 605 -24.03 11.86 -15.34
C HIS A 605 -24.89 11.54 -16.55
N PRO A 606 -24.60 12.13 -17.75
CA PRO A 606 -25.52 12.07 -18.87
C PRO A 606 -25.83 10.64 -19.36
N PRO A 607 -24.85 9.71 -19.49
CA PRO A 607 -25.12 8.38 -20.02
C PRO A 607 -25.93 7.47 -19.07
N THR A 608 -25.77 7.61 -17.74
CA THR A 608 -26.38 6.69 -16.78
C THR A 608 -27.49 7.31 -15.94
N GLY A 609 -27.61 8.66 -15.93
CA GLY A 609 -28.51 9.38 -15.05
C GLY A 609 -28.11 9.34 -13.56
N ALA A 610 -26.93 8.82 -13.21
CA ALA A 610 -26.42 8.81 -11.84
C ALA A 610 -26.17 10.24 -11.37
N GLU A 611 -26.61 10.56 -10.14
CA GLU A 611 -26.61 11.93 -9.63
C GLU A 611 -25.60 12.13 -8.52
N THR A 612 -25.06 13.35 -8.46
CA THR A 612 -24.42 13.91 -7.28
C THR A 612 -25.38 14.88 -6.60
N ARG A 613 -25.57 14.71 -5.30
CA ARG A 613 -26.53 15.50 -4.54
C ARG A 613 -25.82 16.20 -3.39
N LEU A 614 -26.15 17.46 -3.17
CA LEU A 614 -25.85 18.21 -1.96
C LEU A 614 -27.02 18.03 -0.99
N LEU A 615 -26.75 17.46 0.16
CA LEU A 615 -27.71 17.22 1.21
C LEU A 615 -27.45 18.18 2.37
N THR A 616 -28.49 18.84 2.84
CA THR A 616 -28.47 19.57 4.11
C THR A 616 -29.14 18.68 5.13
N ILE A 617 -28.45 18.38 6.21
CA ILE A 617 -28.88 17.40 7.22
C ILE A 617 -28.83 18.05 8.59
N THR A 618 -29.91 17.98 9.32
CA THR A 618 -29.94 18.31 10.76
C THR A 618 -29.51 17.09 11.54
N GLU A 619 -28.43 17.24 12.27
CA GLU A 619 -27.83 16.24 13.14
C GLU A 619 -28.19 16.58 14.58
N ARG A 620 -28.87 15.68 15.29
CA ARG A 620 -29.19 15.82 16.73
C ARG A 620 -28.26 14.91 17.52
N ARG A 621 -27.44 15.52 18.35
CA ARG A 621 -26.54 14.79 19.24
C ARG A 621 -26.97 14.96 20.69
N ARG A 622 -26.93 13.86 21.45
CA ARG A 622 -27.07 13.90 22.89
C ARG A 622 -25.77 14.39 23.50
N ASN A 623 -25.85 15.49 24.23
CA ASN A 623 -24.72 15.98 24.98
C ASN A 623 -24.47 15.06 26.19
N ARG A 624 -23.21 14.71 26.38
CA ARG A 624 -22.74 13.95 27.55
C ARG A 624 -21.63 14.76 28.22
N PRO A 625 -21.98 15.73 29.07
CA PRO A 625 -20.94 16.47 29.76
C PRO A 625 -20.17 15.53 30.69
N VAL A 626 -18.85 15.73 30.75
CA VAL A 626 -18.00 15.05 31.72
C VAL A 626 -18.51 15.37 33.11
N THR A 627 -18.78 14.34 33.90
CA THR A 627 -19.25 14.53 35.27
C THR A 627 -18.15 15.10 36.18
N LEU A 628 -18.53 15.67 37.32
CA LEU A 628 -17.54 16.17 38.26
C LEU A 628 -16.62 15.07 38.78
N ASP A 629 -17.17 13.88 39.02
CA ASP A 629 -16.38 12.72 39.50
C ASP A 629 -15.35 12.28 38.45
N GLU A 630 -15.78 12.13 37.20
CA GLU A 630 -14.87 11.83 36.08
C GLU A 630 -13.77 12.88 35.90
N ALA A 631 -14.11 14.16 36.09
CA ALA A 631 -13.16 15.26 36.05
C ALA A 631 -12.13 15.17 37.21
N LEU A 632 -12.59 14.81 38.39
CA LEU A 632 -11.72 14.66 39.57
C LEU A 632 -10.84 13.39 39.50
N ASP A 633 -11.27 12.36 38.80
CA ASP A 633 -10.47 11.14 38.60
C ASP A 633 -9.14 11.43 37.87
N HIS A 634 -9.08 12.47 37.06
CA HIS A 634 -7.84 12.91 36.42
C HIS A 634 -6.77 13.41 37.40
N LEU A 635 -7.13 13.71 38.62
CA LEU A 635 -6.18 14.08 39.69
C LEU A 635 -5.36 12.90 40.21
N ALA A 636 -5.65 11.69 39.79
CA ALA A 636 -4.79 10.53 40.04
C ALA A 636 -3.36 10.72 39.48
N ASP A 637 -3.19 11.52 38.40
CA ASP A 637 -1.88 11.99 37.97
C ASP A 637 -1.51 13.25 38.76
N PRO A 638 -0.43 13.22 39.57
CA PRO A 638 -0.03 14.35 40.42
C PRO A 638 0.37 15.61 39.65
N ARG A 639 0.51 15.51 38.34
CA ARG A 639 0.80 16.64 37.44
C ARG A 639 -0.48 17.34 36.97
N SER A 640 -1.65 16.77 37.25
CA SER A 640 -2.94 17.37 36.90
C SER A 640 -3.31 18.49 37.87
N MET A 641 -4.01 19.49 37.38
CA MET A 641 -4.38 20.67 38.14
C MET A 641 -5.84 21.05 37.87
N LEU A 642 -6.53 21.49 38.92
CA LEU A 642 -7.86 22.12 38.82
C LEU A 642 -7.70 23.60 38.54
N LEU A 643 -8.41 24.09 37.53
CA LEU A 643 -8.33 25.47 37.09
C LEU A 643 -9.71 26.11 37.07
N VAL A 644 -9.76 27.37 37.37
CA VAL A 644 -10.93 28.24 37.13
C VAL A 644 -10.46 29.44 36.32
N ASN A 645 -11.22 29.79 35.31
CA ASN A 645 -10.92 30.94 34.47
C ASN A 645 -11.46 32.21 35.12
N GLU A 646 -10.61 33.18 35.45
CA GLU A 646 -10.96 34.41 36.13
C GLU A 646 -11.98 35.26 35.38
N ARG A 647 -11.96 35.26 34.05
CA ARG A 647 -12.86 36.04 33.23
C ARG A 647 -14.26 35.43 33.07
N SER A 648 -14.29 34.10 32.79
CA SER A 648 -15.55 33.41 32.48
C SER A 648 -16.14 32.69 33.68
N GLY A 649 -15.37 32.47 34.74
CA GLY A 649 -15.77 31.70 35.91
C GLY A 649 -16.00 30.20 35.60
N ARG A 650 -15.47 29.68 34.49
CA ARG A 650 -15.62 28.29 34.06
C ARG A 650 -14.50 27.43 34.61
N GLY A 651 -14.81 26.15 34.88
CA GLY A 651 -13.85 25.18 35.38
C GLY A 651 -13.17 24.40 34.28
N ALA A 652 -11.89 24.01 34.45
CA ALA A 652 -11.19 23.08 33.61
C ALA A 652 -10.22 22.20 34.42
N VAL A 653 -10.02 20.96 34.00
CA VAL A 653 -8.92 20.12 34.50
C VAL A 653 -7.78 20.17 33.50
N GLN A 654 -6.61 20.60 33.96
CA GLN A 654 -5.40 20.54 33.18
C GLN A 654 -4.75 19.18 33.43
N ILE A 655 -4.50 18.43 32.36
CA ILE A 655 -3.75 17.18 32.40
C ILE A 655 -2.52 17.28 31.50
N PRO A 656 -1.44 16.52 31.79
CA PRO A 656 -0.29 16.44 30.89
C PRO A 656 -0.71 15.91 29.52
N ALA A 657 -0.18 16.50 28.46
CA ALA A 657 -0.33 16.03 27.09
C ALA A 657 1.03 15.68 26.49
N PRO A 658 1.08 14.78 25.48
CA PRO A 658 2.31 14.49 24.77
C PRO A 658 2.92 15.79 24.20
N SER A 659 4.23 15.96 24.42
CA SER A 659 4.96 17.08 23.86
C SER A 659 4.99 16.99 22.33
N LEU A 660 4.90 18.12 21.66
CA LEU A 660 5.02 18.23 20.21
C LEU A 660 6.44 18.67 19.86
N MET A 661 7.09 17.95 18.95
CA MET A 661 8.33 18.41 18.36
C MET A 661 7.99 19.33 17.18
N LEU A 662 8.38 20.58 17.27
CA LEU A 662 8.19 21.57 16.22
C LEU A 662 9.19 21.33 15.05
N ASP A 663 8.93 21.95 13.91
CA ASP A 663 9.73 21.80 12.69
C ASP A 663 11.21 22.25 12.86
N ASP A 664 11.45 23.19 13.79
CA ASP A 664 12.79 23.65 14.19
C ASP A 664 13.51 22.72 15.18
N GLY A 665 12.86 21.62 15.60
CA GLY A 665 13.39 20.64 16.53
C GLY A 665 13.21 20.99 18.01
N GLU A 666 12.54 22.10 18.33
CA GLU A 666 12.16 22.42 19.70
C GLU A 666 11.03 21.50 20.17
N ILE A 667 11.08 21.14 21.47
CA ILE A 667 10.04 20.33 22.12
C ILE A 667 9.07 21.29 22.83
N GLU A 668 7.90 21.47 22.22
CA GLU A 668 6.81 22.19 22.84
C GLU A 668 6.10 21.31 23.89
N ARG A 669 6.22 21.70 25.16
CA ARG A 669 5.48 21.04 26.24
C ARG A 669 4.01 21.46 26.17
N ARG A 670 3.11 20.48 26.19
CA ARG A 670 1.69 20.71 26.03
C ARG A 670 0.90 20.13 27.19
N VAL A 671 -0.25 20.73 27.41
CA VAL A 671 -1.29 20.28 28.35
C VAL A 671 -2.60 20.11 27.59
N ARG A 672 -3.47 19.32 28.14
CA ARG A 672 -4.84 19.21 27.67
C ARG A 672 -5.76 19.75 28.74
N LEU A 673 -6.60 20.69 28.35
CA LEU A 673 -7.66 21.23 29.19
C LEU A 673 -8.93 20.45 28.94
N ILE A 674 -9.50 19.87 29.99
CA ILE A 674 -10.76 19.14 29.94
C ILE A 674 -11.81 20.05 30.60
N ARG A 675 -12.89 20.31 29.90
CA ARG A 675 -14.09 20.99 30.36
C ARG A 675 -15.30 20.06 30.18
N PRO A 676 -16.49 20.41 30.72
CA PRO A 676 -17.66 19.54 30.61
C PRO A 676 -17.97 19.05 29.18
N MET A 677 -17.85 19.93 28.19
CA MET A 677 -18.18 19.63 26.80
C MET A 677 -17.03 19.79 25.82
N GLU A 678 -15.89 20.27 26.28
CA GLU A 678 -14.78 20.64 25.40
C GLU A 678 -13.46 20.07 25.89
N HIS A 679 -12.63 19.63 24.97
CA HIS A 679 -11.23 19.27 25.23
C HIS A 679 -10.35 20.01 24.23
N HIS A 680 -9.36 20.74 24.71
CA HIS A 680 -8.39 21.35 23.79
C HIS A 680 -6.98 21.25 24.34
N HIS A 681 -6.00 21.20 23.41
CA HIS A 681 -4.60 21.22 23.76
C HIS A 681 -4.07 22.65 23.76
N ALA A 682 -3.25 22.96 24.71
CA ALA A 682 -2.56 24.24 24.81
C ALA A 682 -1.06 24.00 25.09
N SER A 683 -0.20 24.86 24.58
CA SER A 683 1.18 24.86 25.05
C SER A 683 1.25 25.43 26.48
N LEU A 684 2.26 25.02 27.24
CA LEU A 684 2.46 25.60 28.57
C LEU A 684 2.62 27.14 28.49
N LYS A 685 3.28 27.64 27.44
CA LYS A 685 3.42 29.07 27.20
C LYS A 685 2.06 29.77 27.03
N MET A 686 1.14 29.19 26.26
CA MET A 686 -0.23 29.71 26.12
C MET A 686 -1.00 29.68 27.45
N MET A 687 -0.74 28.67 28.30
CA MET A 687 -1.36 28.60 29.63
C MET A 687 -0.88 29.73 30.53
N ASP A 688 0.42 30.01 30.55
CA ASP A 688 1.01 31.11 31.35
C ASP A 688 0.48 32.49 30.95
N GLU A 689 0.14 32.66 29.65
CA GLU A 689 -0.45 33.90 29.11
C GLU A 689 -1.99 33.95 29.23
N SER A 690 -2.62 32.89 29.75
CA SER A 690 -4.06 32.76 29.84
C SER A 690 -4.65 33.30 31.14
N HIS A 691 -5.98 33.36 31.21
CA HIS A 691 -6.70 33.72 32.44
C HIS A 691 -7.08 32.48 33.29
N TRP A 692 -6.48 31.33 33.03
CA TRP A 692 -6.71 30.13 33.84
C TRP A 692 -5.81 30.20 35.08
N GLN A 693 -6.42 30.05 36.27
CA GLN A 693 -5.74 30.04 37.54
C GLN A 693 -6.01 28.74 38.29
N ALA A 694 -5.03 28.28 39.04
CA ALA A 694 -5.19 27.14 39.93
C ALA A 694 -6.30 27.40 40.93
N ALA A 695 -7.16 26.42 41.13
CA ALA A 695 -8.34 26.59 41.98
C ALA A 695 -8.43 25.48 43.02
N GLU A 696 -8.98 25.85 44.18
CA GLU A 696 -9.37 24.89 45.20
C GLU A 696 -10.56 24.04 44.73
N ARG A 697 -10.65 22.80 45.25
CA ARG A 697 -11.65 21.82 44.84
C ARG A 697 -13.10 22.35 44.93
N GLU A 698 -13.44 23.12 45.95
CA GLU A 698 -14.79 23.66 46.09
C GLU A 698 -15.14 24.70 45.02
N ALA A 699 -14.22 25.61 44.74
CA ALA A 699 -14.40 26.65 43.72
C ALA A 699 -14.50 25.99 42.33
N PHE A 700 -13.65 25.02 42.05
CA PHE A 700 -13.72 24.23 40.82
C PHE A 700 -15.04 23.47 40.70
N ALA A 701 -15.47 22.74 41.77
CA ALA A 701 -16.72 21.97 41.74
C ALA A 701 -17.94 22.86 41.49
N THR A 702 -17.98 24.04 42.08
CA THR A 702 -19.02 25.00 41.85
C THR A 702 -19.06 25.51 40.41
N ALA A 703 -17.91 25.86 39.86
CA ALA A 703 -17.76 26.29 38.47
C ALA A 703 -18.16 25.19 37.49
N TRP A 704 -17.73 23.96 37.78
CA TRP A 704 -18.05 22.78 36.96
C TRP A 704 -19.53 22.43 36.94
N ALA A 705 -20.15 22.36 38.14
CA ALA A 705 -21.57 22.04 38.28
C ALA A 705 -22.46 23.06 37.57
N ARG A 706 -22.11 24.36 37.66
CA ARG A 706 -22.82 25.41 36.95
C ARG A 706 -22.77 25.20 35.44
N GLU A 707 -21.59 24.93 34.89
CA GLU A 707 -21.42 24.71 33.46
C GLU A 707 -22.15 23.45 32.98
N VAL A 708 -22.09 22.33 33.74
CA VAL A 708 -22.83 21.09 33.44
C VAL A 708 -24.35 21.34 33.41
N THR A 709 -24.86 22.14 34.32
CA THR A 709 -26.32 22.47 34.41
C THR A 709 -26.78 23.33 33.22
N GLU A 710 -25.88 24.12 32.64
CA GLU A 710 -26.17 24.97 31.48
C GLU A 710 -26.17 24.17 30.15
N VAL A 711 -25.64 22.93 30.11
CA VAL A 711 -25.57 22.09 28.91
C VAL A 711 -26.97 21.55 28.59
N PRO A 712 -27.54 21.84 27.42
CA PRO A 712 -28.80 21.22 27.00
C PRO A 712 -28.62 19.72 26.76
N GLU A 713 -29.67 18.93 26.99
CA GLU A 713 -29.60 17.45 26.77
C GLU A 713 -29.25 17.10 25.34
N PHE A 714 -29.75 17.86 24.38
CA PHE A 714 -29.51 17.67 22.96
C PHE A 714 -28.97 18.95 22.31
N ALA A 715 -28.09 18.79 21.35
CA ALA A 715 -27.63 19.86 20.48
C ALA A 715 -27.97 19.50 19.03
N ASP A 716 -28.67 20.43 18.36
CA ASP A 716 -28.93 20.31 16.92
C ASP A 716 -27.87 21.09 16.13
N SER A 717 -27.31 20.47 15.13
CA SER A 717 -26.35 21.09 14.21
C SER A 717 -26.72 20.80 12.78
N THR A 718 -26.36 21.71 11.86
CA THR A 718 -26.58 21.51 10.44
C THR A 718 -25.27 21.12 9.80
N ILE A 719 -25.29 19.99 9.08
CA ILE A 719 -24.16 19.52 8.27
C ILE A 719 -24.55 19.48 6.79
N HIS A 720 -23.58 19.72 5.94
CA HIS A 720 -23.75 19.63 4.49
C HIS A 720 -22.91 18.49 3.95
N ILE A 721 -23.53 17.58 3.19
CA ILE A 721 -22.87 16.39 2.64
C ILE A 721 -23.12 16.32 1.15
N VAL A 722 -22.06 16.23 0.38
CA VAL A 722 -22.10 15.88 -1.04
C VAL A 722 -22.08 14.37 -1.17
N ALA A 723 -23.15 13.79 -1.69
CA ALA A 723 -23.38 12.36 -1.77
C ALA A 723 -23.74 11.92 -3.21
N GLY A 724 -23.75 10.61 -3.45
CA GLY A 724 -23.99 10.06 -4.79
C GLY A 724 -22.68 9.92 -5.56
N LEU A 725 -22.67 10.27 -6.83
CA LEU A 725 -21.50 10.16 -7.70
C LEU A 725 -20.50 11.29 -7.40
N LEU A 726 -19.33 11.00 -6.86
CA LEU A 726 -18.36 12.00 -6.42
C LEU A 726 -17.19 12.24 -7.38
N LEU A 727 -16.74 11.20 -8.09
CA LEU A 727 -15.58 11.29 -8.98
C LEU A 727 -15.69 12.34 -10.07
N PRO A 728 -16.81 12.51 -10.78
CA PRO A 728 -16.93 13.53 -11.83
C PRO A 728 -16.76 14.95 -11.31
N ILE A 729 -17.06 15.18 -10.04
CA ILE A 729 -16.92 16.51 -9.41
C ILE A 729 -15.72 16.57 -8.43
N TRP A 730 -14.86 15.58 -8.44
CA TRP A 730 -13.76 15.43 -7.44
C TRP A 730 -12.93 16.70 -7.27
N LYS A 731 -12.54 17.32 -8.36
CA LYS A 731 -11.76 18.58 -8.34
C LYS A 731 -12.52 19.81 -7.81
N ARG A 732 -13.83 19.76 -7.76
CA ARG A 732 -14.67 20.84 -7.23
C ARG A 732 -14.89 20.72 -5.72
N LEU A 733 -14.64 19.52 -5.16
CA LEU A 733 -14.76 19.29 -3.72
C LEU A 733 -13.60 19.98 -3.00
N PRO A 734 -13.84 20.55 -1.80
CA PRO A 734 -12.80 21.25 -1.08
C PRO A 734 -11.68 20.29 -0.64
N ASN A 735 -10.42 20.71 -0.76
CA ASN A 735 -9.27 19.91 -0.36
C ASN A 735 -9.02 19.93 1.15
N GLU A 736 -9.68 20.80 1.90
CA GLU A 736 -9.49 20.97 3.35
C GLU A 736 -9.85 19.72 4.17
N SER A 737 -10.71 18.85 3.65
CA SER A 737 -11.02 17.56 4.25
C SER A 737 -11.29 16.54 3.16
N THR A 738 -10.43 15.56 3.02
CA THR A 738 -10.59 14.43 2.09
C THR A 738 -11.48 13.32 2.65
N ARG A 739 -11.92 13.44 3.92
CA ARG A 739 -12.71 12.42 4.62
C ARG A 739 -14.05 12.15 3.95
N VAL A 740 -14.40 10.89 3.90
CA VAL A 740 -15.70 10.42 3.44
C VAL A 740 -16.48 9.89 4.62
N TYR A 741 -17.71 10.34 4.75
CA TYR A 741 -18.58 10.02 5.88
C TYR A 741 -19.69 9.08 5.45
N ARG A 742 -20.07 8.19 6.35
CA ARG A 742 -21.27 7.36 6.24
C ARG A 742 -22.22 7.68 7.39
N LEU A 743 -23.48 7.83 7.09
CA LEU A 743 -24.54 7.96 8.09
C LEU A 743 -25.80 7.22 7.64
N GLN A 744 -26.70 6.98 8.57
CA GLN A 744 -28.03 6.47 8.31
C GLN A 744 -29.05 7.46 8.88
N THR A 745 -30.00 7.88 8.05
CA THR A 745 -31.07 8.78 8.44
C THR A 745 -32.13 8.05 9.26
N ASP A 746 -32.99 8.79 9.94
CA ASP A 746 -34.12 8.25 10.70
C ASP A 746 -35.09 7.46 9.84
N THR A 747 -35.14 7.76 8.53
CA THR A 747 -35.93 7.02 7.53
C THR A 747 -35.26 5.73 7.05
N GLY A 748 -34.05 5.41 7.56
CA GLY A 748 -33.29 4.24 7.18
C GLY A 748 -32.41 4.42 5.93
N GLU A 749 -32.41 5.60 5.29
CA GLU A 749 -31.57 5.88 4.14
C GLU A 749 -30.09 5.92 4.52
N ARG A 750 -29.27 5.17 3.79
CA ARG A 750 -27.81 5.15 3.99
C ARG A 750 -27.14 6.12 3.03
N ILE A 751 -26.43 7.08 3.59
CA ILE A 751 -25.73 8.13 2.85
C ILE A 751 -24.22 7.91 3.02
N ILE A 752 -23.50 7.99 1.90
CA ILE A 752 -22.03 8.04 1.86
C ILE A 752 -21.65 9.27 1.05
N GLY A 753 -20.84 10.15 1.64
CA GLY A 753 -20.48 11.40 0.99
C GLY A 753 -19.37 12.16 1.69
N ARG A 754 -18.98 13.29 1.13
CA ARG A 754 -18.00 14.21 1.69
C ARG A 754 -18.71 15.37 2.39
N ARG A 755 -18.29 15.67 3.60
CA ARG A 755 -18.75 16.87 4.33
C ARG A 755 -18.12 18.11 3.69
N VAL A 756 -18.92 19.14 3.51
CA VAL A 756 -18.50 20.43 2.94
C VAL A 756 -18.90 21.56 3.88
N SER A 757 -18.18 22.69 3.78
CA SER A 757 -18.50 23.87 4.60
C SER A 757 -19.82 24.50 4.17
N PRO A 758 -20.51 25.24 5.07
CA PRO A 758 -21.71 25.99 4.70
C PRO A 758 -21.45 26.99 3.55
N ALA A 759 -20.27 27.61 3.54
CA ALA A 759 -19.88 28.53 2.48
C ALA A 759 -19.78 27.82 1.12
N TRP A 760 -19.17 26.63 1.09
CA TRP A 760 -19.11 25.83 -0.13
C TRP A 760 -20.53 25.39 -0.58
N ALA A 761 -21.35 24.93 0.34
CA ALA A 761 -22.72 24.49 0.07
C ALA A 761 -23.60 25.60 -0.50
N ALA A 762 -23.44 26.82 0.01
CA ALA A 762 -24.16 28.00 -0.50
C ALA A 762 -23.73 28.38 -1.94
N ASN A 763 -22.43 28.18 -2.25
CA ASN A 763 -21.86 28.52 -3.55
C ASN A 763 -21.88 27.35 -4.56
N ALA A 764 -22.23 26.13 -4.14
CA ALA A 764 -22.38 25.01 -5.03
C ALA A 764 -23.53 25.29 -6.02
N SER A 765 -23.16 25.64 -7.23
CA SER A 765 -24.15 25.87 -8.28
C SER A 765 -24.89 24.56 -8.62
N VAL A 766 -26.23 24.66 -8.66
CA VAL A 766 -27.04 23.68 -9.37
C VAL A 766 -26.50 23.63 -10.78
N THR A 767 -26.17 22.44 -11.32
CA THR A 767 -26.01 22.25 -12.76
C THR A 767 -27.37 22.32 -13.46
N GLY A 768 -28.04 23.43 -13.29
CA GLY A 768 -28.85 23.94 -14.38
C GLY A 768 -27.83 24.62 -15.27
N THR A 769 -27.64 24.16 -16.46
CA THR A 769 -27.07 24.95 -17.54
C THR A 769 -27.51 26.37 -17.32
N ILE A 770 -26.55 27.26 -17.00
CA ILE A 770 -26.88 28.69 -17.10
C ILE A 770 -27.27 28.82 -18.55
N ALA A 771 -28.55 29.08 -18.80
CA ALA A 771 -29.06 29.26 -20.13
C ALA A 771 -28.60 30.60 -20.69
N LEU A 772 -27.26 30.71 -20.82
CA LEU A 772 -26.61 31.85 -21.43
C LEU A 772 -26.57 31.55 -22.91
N THR A 773 -27.30 32.34 -23.69
CA THR A 773 -27.19 32.22 -25.16
C THR A 773 -25.77 32.55 -25.58
N PRO A 774 -25.21 31.91 -26.61
CA PRO A 774 -23.87 32.20 -27.12
C PRO A 774 -23.59 33.67 -27.37
N ASP A 775 -24.60 34.39 -27.89
CA ASP A 775 -24.50 35.84 -28.13
C ASP A 775 -24.42 36.64 -26.83
N ALA A 776 -25.24 36.30 -25.82
CA ALA A 776 -25.18 36.93 -24.52
C ALA A 776 -23.85 36.64 -23.81
N ALA A 777 -23.30 35.40 -23.94
CA ALA A 777 -22.00 35.05 -23.45
C ALA A 777 -20.87 35.84 -24.10
N PHE A 778 -20.92 35.95 -25.42
CA PHE A 778 -19.95 36.72 -26.21
C PHE A 778 -19.92 38.19 -25.77
N THR A 779 -21.11 38.81 -25.69
CA THR A 779 -21.28 40.21 -25.29
C THR A 779 -20.73 40.42 -23.86
N ALA A 780 -21.14 39.60 -22.92
CA ALA A 780 -20.69 39.69 -21.52
C ALA A 780 -19.15 39.51 -21.36
N LEU A 781 -18.56 38.59 -22.09
CA LEU A 781 -17.11 38.39 -22.11
C LEU A 781 -16.39 39.59 -22.72
N MET A 782 -16.90 40.16 -23.79
CA MET A 782 -16.31 41.34 -24.43
C MET A 782 -16.42 42.61 -23.58
N GLU A 783 -17.43 42.75 -22.73
CA GLU A 783 -17.53 43.81 -21.72
C GLU A 783 -16.46 43.71 -20.64
N GLY A 784 -15.91 42.51 -20.43
CA GLY A 784 -14.62 42.31 -19.68
C GLY A 784 -14.73 42.14 -18.22
N ARG A 785 -15.88 42.18 -17.62
CA ARG A 785 -16.12 41.89 -16.20
C ARG A 785 -16.45 40.42 -15.94
N THR A 786 -16.99 39.74 -16.93
CA THR A 786 -17.51 38.39 -16.85
C THR A 786 -16.42 37.36 -17.04
N VAL A 787 -16.40 36.35 -16.18
CA VAL A 787 -15.61 35.12 -16.29
C VAL A 787 -16.60 33.96 -16.31
N LEU A 788 -16.48 33.09 -17.30
CA LEU A 788 -17.28 31.87 -17.40
C LEU A 788 -16.44 30.66 -17.04
N ASP A 789 -16.79 30.00 -15.95
CA ASP A 789 -16.24 28.69 -15.65
C ASP A 789 -17.06 27.64 -16.40
N LEU A 790 -16.39 26.84 -17.22
CA LEU A 790 -17.00 25.80 -18.05
C LEU A 790 -16.73 24.41 -17.45
N ALA A 791 -17.41 23.42 -17.97
CA ALA A 791 -17.12 22.03 -17.67
C ALA A 791 -15.64 21.70 -17.96
N GLU A 792 -15.12 20.69 -17.29
CA GLU A 792 -13.74 20.18 -17.41
C GLU A 792 -12.65 21.18 -17.03
N GLY A 793 -12.96 22.14 -16.17
CA GLY A 793 -11.98 23.12 -15.67
C GLY A 793 -11.58 24.20 -16.67
N LEU A 794 -12.27 24.29 -17.79
CA LEU A 794 -12.08 25.37 -18.75
C LEU A 794 -12.64 26.68 -18.20
N GLN A 795 -11.99 27.78 -18.56
CA GLN A 795 -12.42 29.11 -18.16
C GLN A 795 -12.32 30.07 -19.34
N LEU A 796 -13.37 30.80 -19.60
CA LEU A 796 -13.41 31.90 -20.58
C LEU A 796 -13.36 33.26 -19.87
N HIS A 797 -12.47 34.11 -20.27
CA HIS A 797 -12.36 35.47 -19.77
C HIS A 797 -11.73 36.41 -20.78
N ARG A 798 -11.96 37.69 -20.59
CA ARG A 798 -11.27 38.71 -21.42
C ARG A 798 -9.84 38.89 -20.97
N ALA A 799 -8.90 38.75 -21.87
CA ALA A 799 -7.49 39.03 -21.67
C ALA A 799 -7.00 40.20 -22.56
N ARG A 800 -6.09 40.97 -22.04
CA ARG A 800 -5.40 41.99 -22.85
C ARG A 800 -4.10 41.42 -23.44
N VAL A 801 -4.00 41.34 -24.74
CA VAL A 801 -2.88 40.76 -25.47
C VAL A 801 -2.41 41.75 -26.53
N MET A 802 -1.14 42.22 -26.45
CA MET A 802 -0.56 43.17 -27.41
C MET A 802 -1.46 44.38 -27.69
N SER A 803 -1.97 45.01 -26.64
CA SER A 803 -2.88 46.15 -26.70
C SER A 803 -4.31 45.91 -27.23
N ALA A 804 -4.64 44.68 -27.63
CA ALA A 804 -5.99 44.27 -28.03
C ALA A 804 -6.68 43.49 -26.94
N HIS A 805 -8.02 43.57 -26.84
CA HIS A 805 -8.84 42.72 -25.99
C HIS A 805 -9.24 41.48 -26.73
N ARG A 806 -9.02 40.30 -26.14
CA ARG A 806 -9.37 38.98 -26.71
C ARG A 806 -10.11 38.14 -25.67
N ILE A 807 -10.95 37.22 -26.09
CA ILE A 807 -11.56 36.22 -25.24
C ILE A 807 -10.60 35.02 -25.20
N GLU A 808 -9.99 34.79 -24.05
CA GLU A 808 -9.07 33.70 -23.83
C GLU A 808 -9.79 32.49 -23.19
N LEU A 809 -9.51 31.30 -23.70
CA LEU A 809 -9.85 30.03 -23.09
C LEU A 809 -8.63 29.51 -22.38
N SER A 810 -8.71 29.37 -21.06
CA SER A 810 -7.68 28.80 -20.22
C SER A 810 -8.14 27.46 -19.59
N GLY A 811 -7.20 26.70 -19.03
CA GLY A 811 -7.49 25.41 -18.39
C GLY A 811 -7.57 24.22 -19.36
N PHE A 812 -7.30 24.41 -20.65
CA PHE A 812 -7.29 23.32 -21.62
C PHE A 812 -6.04 22.44 -21.52
N THR A 813 -6.20 21.18 -21.90
CA THR A 813 -5.13 20.19 -21.98
C THR A 813 -4.72 19.93 -23.43
N ASP A 814 -3.61 19.25 -23.64
CA ASP A 814 -3.15 18.89 -24.99
C ASP A 814 -4.16 18.01 -25.73
N THR A 815 -4.91 17.17 -25.02
CA THR A 815 -5.95 16.29 -25.59
C THR A 815 -7.18 17.07 -26.08
N MET A 816 -7.49 18.22 -25.50
CA MET A 816 -8.62 19.09 -25.90
C MET A 816 -8.27 19.99 -27.09
N ARG A 817 -6.98 20.22 -27.35
CA ARG A 817 -6.49 21.22 -28.29
C ARG A 817 -7.04 21.05 -29.70
N ASP A 818 -7.03 19.84 -30.22
CA ASP A 818 -7.46 19.60 -31.59
C ASP A 818 -8.99 19.76 -31.72
N ARG A 819 -9.77 19.36 -30.72
CA ARG A 819 -11.20 19.55 -30.64
C ARG A 819 -11.56 21.05 -30.58
N LEU A 820 -10.89 21.78 -29.72
CA LEU A 820 -11.09 23.24 -29.55
C LEU A 820 -10.75 23.99 -30.85
N ARG A 821 -9.69 23.59 -31.54
CA ARG A 821 -9.37 24.14 -32.87
C ARG A 821 -10.46 23.79 -33.90
N ALA A 822 -10.99 22.57 -33.86
CA ALA A 822 -12.08 22.18 -34.76
C ALA A 822 -13.37 22.96 -34.50
N TYR A 823 -13.58 23.51 -33.30
CA TYR A 823 -14.68 24.44 -33.02
C TYR A 823 -14.43 25.85 -33.55
N GLY A 824 -13.20 26.19 -33.92
CA GLY A 824 -12.82 27.49 -34.49
C GLY A 824 -11.99 28.38 -33.55
N LEU A 825 -11.51 27.86 -32.40
CA LEU A 825 -10.53 28.60 -31.61
C LEU A 825 -9.17 28.60 -32.31
N PHE A 826 -8.45 29.69 -32.16
CA PHE A 826 -7.06 29.79 -32.65
C PHE A 826 -6.08 29.86 -31.46
N SER A 827 -4.86 29.42 -31.68
CA SER A 827 -3.83 29.41 -30.67
C SER A 827 -2.60 30.23 -31.07
N GLU A 828 -2.01 30.95 -30.11
CA GLU A 828 -0.77 31.71 -30.27
C GLU A 828 0.17 31.37 -29.13
N ILE A 829 1.48 31.41 -29.40
CA ILE A 829 2.52 31.32 -28.36
C ILE A 829 2.87 32.74 -27.93
N ILE A 830 2.50 33.06 -26.67
CA ILE A 830 2.76 34.38 -26.07
C ILE A 830 3.50 34.16 -24.78
N SER A 831 4.69 34.79 -24.64
CA SER A 831 5.57 34.61 -23.48
C SER A 831 5.89 33.15 -23.19
N TRP A 832 6.20 32.38 -24.24
CA TRP A 832 6.53 30.94 -24.19
C TRP A 832 5.40 30.03 -23.70
N LYS A 833 4.15 30.54 -23.59
CA LYS A 833 2.98 29.77 -23.25
C LYS A 833 2.02 29.72 -24.42
N LEU A 834 1.51 28.53 -24.73
CA LEU A 834 0.45 28.35 -25.70
C LEU A 834 -0.85 28.88 -25.08
N ARG A 835 -1.50 29.82 -25.75
CA ARG A 835 -2.78 30.41 -25.36
C ARG A 835 -3.81 30.18 -26.45
N MET A 836 -5.06 29.95 -26.08
CA MET A 836 -6.16 29.76 -27.02
C MET A 836 -7.18 30.89 -26.92
N PHE A 837 -7.70 31.32 -28.06
CA PHE A 837 -8.58 32.45 -28.13
C PHE A 837 -9.81 32.14 -28.99
N VAL A 838 -10.93 32.70 -28.58
CA VAL A 838 -12.14 32.78 -29.41
C VAL A 838 -12.00 33.98 -30.35
N PRO A 839 -12.35 33.85 -31.65
CA PRO A 839 -12.40 35.00 -32.54
C PRO A 839 -13.29 36.11 -31.98
N THR A 840 -12.86 37.34 -32.10
CA THR A 840 -13.62 38.54 -31.65
C THR A 840 -14.37 39.23 -32.74
N ASP A 841 -14.47 38.61 -33.92
CA ASP A 841 -15.28 39.03 -35.09
C ASP A 841 -16.68 38.39 -35.07
N ALA A 842 -17.40 38.55 -36.16
CA ALA A 842 -18.77 38.02 -36.33
C ALA A 842 -18.87 36.49 -36.18
N THR A 843 -17.75 35.75 -36.23
CA THR A 843 -17.75 34.27 -36.06
C THR A 843 -17.65 33.85 -34.60
N GLY A 844 -17.25 34.75 -33.70
CA GLY A 844 -16.98 34.44 -32.32
C GLY A 844 -18.16 33.86 -31.54
N ALA A 845 -19.37 34.37 -31.75
CA ALA A 845 -20.56 33.82 -31.11
C ALA A 845 -20.86 32.37 -31.57
N GLY A 846 -20.61 32.11 -32.88
CA GLY A 846 -20.76 30.76 -33.45
C GLY A 846 -19.72 29.77 -32.91
N VAL A 847 -18.49 30.22 -32.64
CA VAL A 847 -17.44 29.43 -31.98
C VAL A 847 -17.83 29.15 -30.53
N LEU A 848 -18.32 30.18 -29.81
CA LEU A 848 -18.81 30.02 -28.45
C LEU A 848 -20.01 29.05 -28.37
N ALA A 849 -20.91 29.06 -29.38
CA ALA A 849 -22.03 28.10 -29.44
C ALA A 849 -21.54 26.64 -29.43
N LYS A 850 -20.47 26.36 -30.20
CA LYS A 850 -19.87 25.02 -30.25
C LYS A 850 -19.15 24.67 -28.92
N VAL A 851 -18.43 25.63 -28.36
CA VAL A 851 -17.72 25.44 -27.07
C VAL A 851 -18.72 25.21 -25.95
N LEU A 852 -19.72 26.08 -25.80
CA LEU A 852 -20.73 25.97 -24.75
C LEU A 852 -21.68 24.77 -24.95
N GLY A 853 -21.88 24.32 -26.18
CA GLY A 853 -22.62 23.10 -26.47
C GLY A 853 -21.92 21.83 -26.02
N HIS A 854 -20.57 21.84 -25.99
CA HIS A 854 -19.79 20.71 -25.52
C HIS A 854 -19.30 20.88 -24.07
N TYR A 855 -18.94 22.09 -23.70
CA TYR A 855 -18.47 22.47 -22.37
C TYR A 855 -19.45 23.49 -21.76
N PRO A 856 -20.56 23.05 -21.17
CA PRO A 856 -21.58 23.96 -20.66
C PRO A 856 -21.01 24.88 -19.57
N ALA A 857 -21.52 26.10 -19.50
CA ALA A 857 -21.16 27.05 -18.47
C ALA A 857 -21.69 26.57 -17.12
N LEU A 858 -20.81 26.47 -16.14
CA LEU A 858 -21.09 26.00 -14.78
C LEU A 858 -21.29 27.16 -13.82
N ARG A 859 -20.59 28.28 -14.05
CA ARG A 859 -20.58 29.45 -13.18
C ARG A 859 -20.31 30.71 -13.99
N ILE A 860 -21.00 31.78 -13.64
CA ILE A 860 -20.66 33.14 -14.05
C ILE A 860 -20.14 33.87 -12.82
N SER A 861 -18.91 34.39 -12.90
CA SER A 861 -18.33 35.23 -11.87
C SER A 861 -17.96 36.60 -12.46
N GLU A 862 -18.00 37.64 -11.62
CA GLU A 862 -17.52 38.94 -12.01
C GLU A 862 -16.10 39.14 -11.47
N ARG A 863 -15.21 39.62 -12.33
CA ARG A 863 -13.87 40.01 -11.94
C ARG A 863 -13.96 41.42 -11.35
N GLU A 864 -13.48 41.61 -10.13
CA GLU A 864 -13.24 42.95 -9.63
C GLU A 864 -12.30 43.70 -10.61
N ALA A 865 -12.66 44.92 -10.96
CA ALA A 865 -11.90 45.74 -11.88
C ALA A 865 -10.51 45.98 -11.28
N ALA A 866 -9.47 45.39 -11.91
CA ALA A 866 -8.08 45.69 -11.60
C ALA A 866 -7.63 46.96 -12.33
#